data_8d7eea0e1bfe7aa7481f37b08ee9f324
#
_entry.id   8d7eea0e1bfe7aa7481f37b08ee9f324
#
_cell.length_a   1.000
_cell.length_b   1.000
_cell.length_c   1.000
_cell.angle_alpha   90.00
_cell.angle_beta   90.00
_cell.angle_gamma   90.00
#
_symmetry.space_group_name_H-M   'P 1'
#
loop_
_entity.id
_entity.type
_entity.pdbx_description
1 polymer ?
#
loop_
_entity_poly.entity_id
_entity_poly.type
_entity_poly.pdbx_seq_one_letter_code
_entity_poly.pdbx_strand_id
1 'polypeptide(L)'
;MVRALSIVFFVFVSNSFFSQVIKGRVMDENRAPIYGVKVSCRHHNAFTDFNGDFHLKRCDEDSVVFTHIEYERLAVKSEAEINVRLKAKITELDETKIIQKKLNNFEIGYLPPVRGVQIATGTNAIIQTENQQGAKSTGNPRELFAKIPGLNIWESDGAGIQMGVGGRGLSPNRAANFNMRQNGYDISADALGYPESYYTPPLEALSSIEIIRGSASLQYGTQFGGLMNFVIKEPVKDSPFEFTTRNTVGSFGYFGGFNRISGRIKRLEYQFYHQLKQGDGYRSNSAFTQHQFFGQIGYYLNEKNRLRLEYTGMHYDARQAGGLTDVMFEQDPRQSVRNRNWFRVNWNILALHYDYDISSRSTFNVRAFGMQSARYSLGFLGKINQADIGLNRELIAGNFENAGAEARFLTRYTVRLRKKTVSDLRGAFLTGVRYYQGTTRSEQGLASNDSLADYQFLNPRNLEYSSYDFPSRNFSYFLENIWFKGERLTFNTGFRFEYIHSSSQGFYKRYAIHPLSADTLGVYQVTDTTSLGRIVPLFGAGIAFKTSKLTQLYGNFCLNYRAVNFNDIRVSNPNIVIDTLIRDEYGSTTEIGYRGLIKPYLYTDLAVFHLFYGDKIGLAPEPNGTNKIRTNIGDARNVGVEAFVEMDFLKAFNDSSRFSLSAFVNFSYIHAVYIRSKEANFIGKEVEYVSPVMLRSGLKFKTKRFSTQLQFSYNEGQFSDASNALEPSGDAVIGYIPSYYVMDFSLRYEFRKWFQAEAGINNLLDASYYTRRATAYPGPGILPSDGRSFYLTLQYKFKR
;
A
#
# COMPACT_ATOMS: atom_id res chain seq x y z
N MET A 1 -82.20 -62.43 -39.41
CA MET A 1 -80.72 -62.76 -39.45
C MET A 1 -80.04 -61.61 -38.62
N VAL A 2 -79.75 -61.93 -37.38
CA VAL A 2 -78.44 -62.18 -36.86
C VAL A 2 -77.65 -60.89 -36.69
N ARG A 3 -77.30 -60.36 -35.58
CA ARG A 3 -76.50 -60.85 -34.46
C ARG A 3 -76.42 -59.71 -33.42
N ALA A 4 -76.53 -60.03 -32.18
CA ALA A 4 -76.28 -59.21 -31.04
C ALA A 4 -74.80 -58.78 -30.98
N LEU A 5 -74.57 -57.50 -30.48
CA LEU A 5 -73.24 -57.08 -29.98
C LEU A 5 -73.36 -56.48 -28.59
N SER A 6 -72.86 -57.26 -27.65
CA SER A 6 -72.73 -56.85 -26.25
C SER A 6 -71.63 -55.79 -26.15
N ILE A 7 -71.98 -54.60 -25.57
CA ILE A 7 -71.02 -53.59 -25.21
C ILE A 7 -70.65 -53.83 -23.78
N VAL A 8 -69.42 -54.27 -23.52
CA VAL A 8 -68.81 -54.27 -22.18
C VAL A 8 -68.30 -52.88 -21.84
N PHE A 9 -68.89 -52.28 -20.81
CA PHE A 9 -68.46 -51.03 -20.26
C PHE A 9 -67.25 -51.28 -19.39
N PHE A 10 -66.04 -50.89 -19.87
CA PHE A 10 -64.80 -50.82 -19.06
C PHE A 10 -64.78 -49.49 -18.33
N VAL A 11 -65.01 -49.51 -17.00
CA VAL A 11 -64.77 -48.36 -16.13
C VAL A 11 -63.29 -48.22 -15.89
N PHE A 12 -62.66 -47.24 -16.56
CA PHE A 12 -61.30 -46.83 -16.24
C PHE A 12 -61.35 -46.01 -14.94
N VAL A 13 -60.89 -46.58 -13.83
CA VAL A 13 -60.54 -45.83 -12.64
C VAL A 13 -59.19 -45.16 -12.91
N SER A 14 -59.18 -43.90 -13.26
CA SER A 14 -57.97 -43.10 -13.34
C SER A 14 -57.48 -42.84 -11.91
N ASN A 15 -56.48 -43.61 -11.46
CA ASN A 15 -55.70 -43.25 -10.29
C ASN A 15 -54.89 -41.98 -10.62
N SER A 16 -55.33 -40.84 -10.10
CA SER A 16 -54.61 -39.59 -10.08
C SER A 16 -53.39 -39.78 -9.18
N PHE A 17 -52.22 -40.06 -9.77
CA PHE A 17 -50.97 -39.94 -9.05
C PHE A 17 -50.77 -38.47 -8.67
N PHE A 18 -51.19 -38.12 -7.45
CA PHE A 18 -50.79 -36.85 -6.86
C PHE A 18 -49.26 -36.80 -6.81
N SER A 19 -48.71 -35.79 -7.44
CA SER A 19 -47.28 -35.49 -7.41
C SER A 19 -46.83 -35.42 -5.97
N GLN A 20 -45.98 -36.38 -5.53
CA GLN A 20 -45.43 -36.42 -4.17
C GLN A 20 -44.23 -35.46 -4.00
N VAL A 21 -44.33 -34.26 -4.54
CA VAL A 21 -43.24 -33.27 -4.51
C VAL A 21 -43.72 -31.98 -3.86
N ILE A 22 -42.97 -31.49 -2.85
CA ILE A 22 -43.12 -30.17 -2.29
C ILE A 22 -42.23 -29.24 -3.13
N LYS A 23 -42.81 -28.18 -3.65
CA LYS A 23 -42.09 -27.15 -4.43
C LYS A 23 -42.21 -25.78 -3.78
N GLY A 24 -41.35 -24.87 -4.12
CA GLY A 24 -41.43 -23.50 -3.66
C GLY A 24 -40.17 -22.68 -3.89
N ARG A 25 -40.20 -21.48 -3.36
CA ARG A 25 -39.09 -20.52 -3.55
C ARG A 25 -38.59 -20.00 -2.22
N VAL A 26 -37.29 -19.86 -2.09
CA VAL A 26 -36.58 -19.29 -0.93
C VAL A 26 -35.98 -17.97 -1.34
N MET A 27 -36.30 -16.91 -0.59
CA MET A 27 -35.86 -15.55 -0.81
C MET A 27 -35.22 -14.96 0.46
N ASP A 28 -34.44 -13.89 0.32
CA ASP A 28 -34.01 -13.06 1.45
C ASP A 28 -35.05 -12.00 1.83
N GLU A 29 -34.73 -11.17 2.83
CA GLU A 29 -35.57 -10.07 3.31
C GLU A 29 -35.84 -8.99 2.24
N ASN A 30 -34.93 -8.88 1.24
CA ASN A 30 -35.07 -7.95 0.12
C ASN A 30 -35.75 -8.56 -1.11
N ARG A 31 -36.29 -9.78 -0.99
CA ARG A 31 -36.94 -10.57 -2.05
C ARG A 31 -35.98 -11.03 -3.14
N ALA A 32 -34.66 -11.07 -2.87
CA ALA A 32 -33.70 -11.69 -3.77
C ALA A 32 -33.68 -13.22 -3.57
N PRO A 33 -33.63 -14.04 -4.63
CA PRO A 33 -33.60 -15.48 -4.51
C PRO A 33 -32.29 -15.96 -3.85
N ILE A 34 -32.39 -16.98 -2.98
CA ILE A 34 -31.23 -17.57 -2.30
C ILE A 34 -30.91 -18.91 -2.94
N TYR A 35 -29.72 -19.00 -3.51
CA TYR A 35 -29.13 -20.22 -4.05
C TYR A 35 -28.52 -21.11 -2.97
N GLY A 36 -28.64 -22.45 -3.10
CA GLY A 36 -27.93 -23.41 -2.26
C GLY A 36 -28.52 -23.60 -0.85
N VAL A 37 -29.75 -23.14 -0.59
CA VAL A 37 -30.46 -23.46 0.66
C VAL A 37 -30.77 -24.94 0.71
N LYS A 38 -30.27 -25.64 1.73
CA LYS A 38 -30.67 -27.02 2.00
C LYS A 38 -32.08 -27.04 2.58
N VAL A 39 -33.01 -27.60 1.82
CA VAL A 39 -34.39 -27.87 2.22
C VAL A 39 -34.48 -29.34 2.61
N SER A 40 -34.81 -29.63 3.85
CA SER A 40 -34.79 -30.99 4.40
C SER A 40 -36.08 -31.34 5.12
N CYS A 41 -36.48 -32.58 4.94
CA CYS A 41 -37.57 -33.20 5.68
C CYS A 41 -37.17 -34.66 5.93
N ARG A 42 -36.96 -35.05 7.19
CA ARG A 42 -36.51 -36.37 7.68
C ARG A 42 -35.36 -36.96 6.87
N HIS A 43 -35.62 -37.76 5.84
CA HIS A 43 -34.60 -38.46 5.02
C HIS A 43 -34.43 -37.84 3.62
N HIS A 44 -35.27 -36.89 3.25
CA HIS A 44 -35.24 -36.22 1.96
C HIS A 44 -34.59 -34.82 2.05
N ASN A 45 -33.66 -34.54 1.13
CA ASN A 45 -33.00 -33.24 1.03
C ASN A 45 -33.06 -32.76 -0.43
N ALA A 46 -33.27 -31.46 -0.59
CA ALA A 46 -33.14 -30.73 -1.84
C ALA A 46 -32.32 -29.46 -1.61
N PHE A 47 -31.84 -28.85 -2.67
CA PHE A 47 -31.16 -27.55 -2.62
C PHE A 47 -31.88 -26.59 -3.57
N THR A 48 -31.92 -25.30 -3.19
CA THR A 48 -32.46 -24.29 -4.09
C THR A 48 -31.53 -24.02 -5.26
N ASP A 49 -32.10 -23.77 -6.43
CA ASP A 49 -31.39 -23.35 -7.65
C ASP A 49 -31.06 -21.84 -7.64
N PHE A 50 -30.54 -21.29 -8.74
CA PHE A 50 -30.19 -19.87 -8.88
C PHE A 50 -31.39 -18.92 -8.81
N ASN A 51 -32.62 -19.43 -9.02
CA ASN A 51 -33.86 -18.66 -8.89
C ASN A 51 -34.45 -18.80 -7.49
N GLY A 52 -33.77 -19.53 -6.59
CA GLY A 52 -34.26 -19.85 -5.26
C GLY A 52 -35.32 -20.96 -5.25
N ASP A 53 -35.58 -21.61 -6.38
CA ASP A 53 -36.62 -22.64 -6.49
C ASP A 53 -36.08 -24.01 -6.02
N PHE A 54 -36.95 -24.80 -5.36
CA PHE A 54 -36.60 -26.14 -4.92
C PHE A 54 -37.75 -27.13 -5.17
N HIS A 55 -37.36 -28.42 -5.29
CA HIS A 55 -38.25 -29.56 -5.44
C HIS A 55 -37.82 -30.64 -4.44
N LEU A 56 -38.62 -30.87 -3.42
CA LEU A 56 -38.37 -31.85 -2.35
C LEU A 56 -39.38 -32.98 -2.43
N LYS A 57 -38.96 -34.25 -2.38
CA LYS A 57 -39.90 -35.39 -2.20
C LYS A 57 -40.70 -35.17 -0.92
N ARG A 58 -42.01 -35.35 -1.02
CA ARG A 58 -42.95 -35.25 0.11
C ARG A 58 -42.60 -36.29 1.19
N CYS A 59 -42.63 -35.89 2.41
CA CYS A 59 -42.42 -36.74 3.55
C CYS A 59 -43.60 -36.61 4.53
N ASP A 60 -43.79 -37.60 5.37
CA ASP A 60 -44.90 -37.70 6.33
C ASP A 60 -44.63 -36.88 7.62
N GLU A 61 -43.75 -35.88 7.56
CA GLU A 61 -43.50 -34.97 8.66
C GLU A 61 -44.28 -33.67 8.52
N ASP A 62 -44.69 -33.09 9.64
CA ASP A 62 -45.44 -31.85 9.71
C ASP A 62 -44.61 -30.61 9.39
N SER A 63 -43.28 -30.74 9.26
CA SER A 63 -42.38 -29.59 9.05
C SER A 63 -41.25 -29.82 8.03
N VAL A 64 -40.97 -28.80 7.22
CA VAL A 64 -39.87 -28.67 6.32
C VAL A 64 -38.85 -27.69 6.89
N VAL A 65 -37.58 -28.06 6.96
CA VAL A 65 -36.50 -27.27 7.54
C VAL A 65 -35.62 -26.70 6.46
N PHE A 66 -35.42 -25.40 6.50
CA PHE A 66 -34.56 -24.63 5.62
C PHE A 66 -33.27 -24.28 6.36
N THR A 67 -32.10 -24.63 5.81
CA THR A 67 -30.80 -24.33 6.40
C THR A 67 -29.84 -23.78 5.35
N HIS A 68 -29.18 -22.70 5.67
CA HIS A 68 -28.16 -22.09 4.86
C HIS A 68 -27.06 -21.54 5.76
N ILE A 69 -25.82 -21.44 5.26
CA ILE A 69 -24.69 -20.99 6.09
C ILE A 69 -24.82 -19.52 6.50
N GLU A 70 -25.43 -18.70 5.65
CA GLU A 70 -25.58 -17.26 5.82
C GLU A 70 -26.95 -16.83 6.36
N TYR A 71 -27.89 -17.77 6.53
CA TYR A 71 -29.26 -17.47 6.96
C TYR A 71 -29.66 -18.26 8.21
N GLU A 72 -30.59 -17.69 9.01
CA GLU A 72 -31.14 -18.38 10.17
C GLU A 72 -31.92 -19.63 9.74
N ARG A 73 -31.81 -20.69 10.55
CA ARG A 73 -32.61 -21.90 10.36
C ARG A 73 -34.08 -21.59 10.51
N LEU A 74 -34.86 -21.92 9.51
CA LEU A 74 -36.33 -21.79 9.54
C LEU A 74 -37.00 -23.17 9.38
N ALA A 75 -37.98 -23.44 10.22
CA ALA A 75 -38.85 -24.60 10.07
C ALA A 75 -40.26 -24.10 9.83
N VAL A 76 -40.91 -24.62 8.81
CA VAL A 76 -42.29 -24.29 8.45
C VAL A 76 -43.11 -25.54 8.27
N LYS A 77 -44.44 -25.46 8.40
CA LYS A 77 -45.35 -26.57 8.19
C LYS A 77 -45.26 -27.10 6.76
N SER A 78 -45.31 -28.39 6.59
CA SER A 78 -45.25 -29.08 5.31
C SER A 78 -46.53 -28.83 4.49
N GLU A 79 -46.40 -28.10 3.38
CA GLU A 79 -47.43 -27.81 2.41
C GLU A 79 -46.94 -28.17 1.00
N ALA A 80 -47.86 -28.31 0.04
CA ALA A 80 -47.49 -28.68 -1.34
C ALA A 80 -46.67 -27.59 -2.05
N GLU A 81 -46.84 -26.34 -1.67
CA GLU A 81 -46.03 -25.18 -2.13
C GLU A 81 -45.65 -24.33 -0.93
N ILE A 82 -44.33 -24.07 -0.79
CA ILE A 82 -43.74 -23.39 0.34
C ILE A 82 -42.82 -22.26 -0.16
N ASN A 83 -43.28 -21.01 -0.01
CA ASN A 83 -42.51 -19.81 -0.30
C ASN A 83 -42.06 -19.15 1.01
N VAL A 84 -40.75 -19.10 1.25
CA VAL A 84 -40.19 -18.60 2.51
C VAL A 84 -39.20 -17.45 2.31
N ARG A 85 -39.12 -16.60 3.35
CA ARG A 85 -38.05 -15.60 3.47
C ARG A 85 -37.18 -15.96 4.65
N LEU A 86 -35.88 -16.12 4.37
CA LEU A 86 -34.89 -16.37 5.41
C LEU A 86 -34.31 -15.05 5.88
N LYS A 87 -34.14 -14.91 7.18
CA LYS A 87 -33.40 -13.82 7.80
C LYS A 87 -31.90 -14.12 7.70
N ALA A 88 -31.13 -13.11 7.30
CA ALA A 88 -29.68 -13.23 7.29
C ALA A 88 -29.19 -13.53 8.72
N LYS A 89 -28.34 -14.55 8.84
CA LYS A 89 -27.69 -14.87 10.10
C LYS A 89 -26.61 -13.83 10.34
N ILE A 90 -26.77 -12.97 11.36
CA ILE A 90 -25.79 -11.99 11.76
C ILE A 90 -24.57 -12.75 12.31
N THR A 91 -23.61 -13.03 11.44
CA THR A 91 -22.30 -13.56 11.80
C THR A 91 -21.34 -12.39 12.02
N GLU A 92 -20.20 -12.63 12.69
CA GLU A 92 -19.16 -11.59 12.85
C GLU A 92 -18.69 -10.97 11.51
N LEU A 93 -18.83 -11.68 10.40
CA LEU A 93 -18.60 -11.18 9.05
C LEU A 93 -19.58 -10.08 8.64
N ASP A 94 -20.82 -10.16 9.07
CA ASP A 94 -21.87 -9.17 8.75
C ASP A 94 -21.73 -7.93 9.63
N GLU A 95 -21.39 -8.08 10.90
CA GLU A 95 -21.07 -6.96 11.79
C GLU A 95 -19.88 -6.17 11.22
N THR A 96 -18.84 -6.85 10.73
CA THR A 96 -17.69 -6.24 10.10
C THR A 96 -18.04 -5.50 8.79
N LYS A 97 -18.91 -6.07 7.95
CA LYS A 97 -19.40 -5.41 6.73
C LYS A 97 -20.22 -4.16 7.06
N ILE A 98 -21.04 -4.21 8.09
CA ILE A 98 -21.84 -3.06 8.57
C ILE A 98 -20.91 -1.95 9.09
N ILE A 99 -19.90 -2.30 9.86
CA ILE A 99 -18.90 -1.35 10.36
C ILE A 99 -18.16 -0.70 9.19
N GLN A 100 -17.64 -1.49 8.25
CA GLN A 100 -16.97 -0.98 7.06
C GLN A 100 -17.88 -0.06 6.23
N LYS A 101 -19.15 -0.40 6.03
CA LYS A 101 -20.10 0.45 5.32
C LYS A 101 -20.32 1.79 6.03
N LYS A 102 -20.33 1.82 7.35
CA LYS A 102 -20.42 3.07 8.13
C LYS A 102 -19.12 3.87 8.04
N LEU A 103 -17.96 3.21 8.09
CA LEU A 103 -16.64 3.85 7.96
C LEU A 103 -16.38 4.41 6.56
N ASN A 104 -16.96 3.85 5.51
CA ASN A 104 -16.85 4.37 4.14
C ASN A 104 -17.27 5.84 4.00
N ASN A 105 -18.13 6.34 4.90
CA ASN A 105 -18.52 7.75 4.90
C ASN A 105 -17.36 8.68 5.28
N PHE A 106 -16.39 8.18 6.05
CA PHE A 106 -15.19 8.90 6.51
C PHE A 106 -13.97 8.71 5.60
N GLU A 107 -14.08 7.88 4.53
CA GLU A 107 -13.00 7.58 3.57
C GLU A 107 -11.78 6.89 4.20
N ILE A 108 -11.84 6.60 5.48
CA ILE A 108 -10.85 5.88 6.25
C ILE A 108 -11.54 4.77 7.05
N GLY A 109 -10.80 3.72 7.35
CA GLY A 109 -11.29 2.62 8.17
C GLY A 109 -10.14 1.77 8.69
N TYR A 110 -10.49 0.65 9.27
CA TYR A 110 -9.53 -0.35 9.73
C TYR A 110 -9.93 -1.74 9.26
N LEU A 111 -8.94 -2.62 9.17
CA LEU A 111 -9.14 -4.02 8.76
C LEU A 111 -9.87 -4.80 9.85
N PRO A 112 -10.78 -5.72 9.46
CA PRO A 112 -11.32 -6.68 10.41
C PRO A 112 -10.20 -7.59 10.94
N PRO A 113 -10.33 -8.11 12.17
CA PRO A 113 -9.31 -8.95 12.79
C PRO A 113 -8.89 -10.16 11.95
N VAL A 114 -9.80 -10.73 11.15
CA VAL A 114 -9.53 -11.84 10.24
C VAL A 114 -10.22 -11.58 8.90
N ARG A 115 -9.45 -11.52 7.81
CA ARG A 115 -9.96 -11.34 6.44
C ARG A 115 -9.20 -12.23 5.45
N GLY A 116 -9.92 -13.16 4.77
CA GLY A 116 -9.27 -14.12 3.87
C GLY A 116 -8.20 -14.91 4.60
N VAL A 117 -6.95 -14.85 4.10
CA VAL A 117 -5.77 -15.46 4.72
C VAL A 117 -4.89 -14.42 5.45
N GLN A 118 -5.51 -13.50 6.17
CA GLN A 118 -4.86 -12.39 6.85
C GLN A 118 -5.42 -12.21 8.25
N ILE A 119 -4.56 -11.99 9.23
CA ILE A 119 -4.89 -11.52 10.58
C ILE A 119 -4.42 -10.07 10.68
N ALA A 120 -5.30 -9.15 11.06
CA ALA A 120 -5.03 -7.71 11.12
C ALA A 120 -5.46 -7.14 12.47
N THR A 121 -4.68 -7.40 13.50
CA THR A 121 -4.84 -6.82 14.84
C THR A 121 -3.87 -5.66 15.04
N GLY A 122 -4.11 -4.83 16.07
CA GLY A 122 -3.27 -3.66 16.32
C GLY A 122 -3.51 -2.51 15.34
N THR A 123 -2.51 -1.64 15.14
CA THR A 123 -2.64 -0.46 14.30
C THR A 123 -2.67 -0.82 12.83
N ASN A 124 -3.79 -0.60 12.22
CA ASN A 124 -3.96 -0.70 10.78
C ASN A 124 -4.96 0.36 10.32
N ALA A 125 -4.78 0.84 9.10
CA ALA A 125 -5.66 1.81 8.48
C ALA A 125 -5.94 1.41 7.03
N ILE A 126 -7.14 1.70 6.58
CA ILE A 126 -7.55 1.55 5.17
C ILE A 126 -7.93 2.93 4.66
N ILE A 127 -7.31 3.35 3.56
CA ILE A 127 -7.73 4.51 2.78
C ILE A 127 -8.66 4.00 1.68
N GLN A 128 -9.91 4.42 1.69
CA GLN A 128 -10.88 4.10 0.64
C GLN A 128 -10.69 5.08 -0.52
N THR A 129 -10.06 4.62 -1.60
CA THR A 129 -9.71 5.52 -2.72
C THR A 129 -10.91 5.89 -3.59
N GLU A 130 -11.99 5.12 -3.60
CA GLU A 130 -13.15 5.38 -4.48
C GLU A 130 -13.80 6.75 -4.24
N ASN A 131 -13.92 7.15 -2.98
CA ASN A 131 -14.57 8.39 -2.58
C ASN A 131 -13.61 9.56 -2.41
N GLN A 132 -12.30 9.34 -2.53
CA GLN A 132 -11.32 10.40 -2.44
C GLN A 132 -11.46 11.39 -3.61
N GLN A 133 -11.27 12.66 -3.30
CA GLN A 133 -11.38 13.80 -4.21
C GLN A 133 -10.00 14.49 -4.24
N GLY A 134 -9.66 15.14 -5.34
CA GLY A 134 -8.38 15.84 -5.48
C GLY A 134 -7.20 14.92 -5.80
N ALA A 135 -6.74 14.16 -4.84
CA ALA A 135 -5.57 13.30 -4.95
C ALA A 135 -5.52 12.40 -6.21
N LYS A 136 -6.67 11.91 -6.69
CA LYS A 136 -6.73 11.07 -7.89
C LYS A 136 -6.36 11.80 -9.17
N SER A 137 -6.67 13.08 -9.27
CA SER A 137 -6.47 13.84 -10.49
C SER A 137 -5.00 14.15 -10.76
N THR A 138 -4.25 14.46 -9.70
CA THR A 138 -2.85 14.87 -9.78
C THR A 138 -1.89 13.80 -9.21
N GLY A 139 -2.37 12.87 -8.39
CA GLY A 139 -1.53 11.92 -7.68
C GLY A 139 -0.91 12.50 -6.40
N ASN A 140 -1.46 13.62 -5.89
CA ASN A 140 -0.90 14.33 -4.74
C ASN A 140 -0.89 13.47 -3.46
N PRO A 141 0.30 13.05 -2.95
CA PRO A 141 0.38 12.18 -1.77
C PRO A 141 -0.03 12.90 -0.49
N ARG A 142 0.12 14.23 -0.40
CA ARG A 142 -0.30 15.03 0.76
C ARG A 142 -1.80 14.93 0.97
N GLU A 143 -2.60 15.00 -0.11
CA GLU A 143 -4.05 14.81 -0.03
C GLU A 143 -4.43 13.36 0.25
N LEU A 144 -3.73 12.42 -0.40
CA LEU A 144 -4.01 10.99 -0.28
C LEU A 144 -3.89 10.49 1.15
N PHE A 145 -2.81 10.87 1.84
CA PHE A 145 -2.51 10.41 3.19
C PHE A 145 -2.95 11.38 4.29
N ALA A 146 -3.72 12.42 3.95
CA ALA A 146 -4.12 13.46 4.91
C ALA A 146 -4.78 12.93 6.19
N LYS A 147 -5.52 11.82 6.08
CA LYS A 147 -6.28 11.23 7.18
C LYS A 147 -5.53 10.15 7.96
N ILE A 148 -4.27 9.84 7.61
CA ILE A 148 -3.46 8.84 8.32
C ILE A 148 -2.44 9.54 9.21
N PRO A 149 -2.55 9.41 10.55
CA PRO A 149 -1.62 10.05 11.46
C PRO A 149 -0.19 9.50 11.38
N GLY A 150 0.78 10.34 11.71
CA GLY A 150 2.19 9.97 11.85
C GLY A 150 2.92 9.69 10.54
N LEU A 151 2.33 9.98 9.36
CA LEU A 151 3.01 9.83 8.08
C LEU A 151 3.70 11.14 7.68
N ASN A 152 5.02 11.09 7.49
CA ASN A 152 5.81 12.13 6.85
C ASN A 152 5.90 11.87 5.34
N ILE A 153 5.78 12.91 4.52
CA ILE A 153 5.69 12.80 3.07
C ILE A 153 6.72 13.70 2.43
N TRP A 154 7.51 13.16 1.51
CA TRP A 154 8.35 13.95 0.63
C TRP A 154 7.66 14.19 -0.69
N GLU A 155 7.67 15.43 -1.12
CA GLU A 155 7.10 15.89 -2.39
C GLU A 155 8.25 16.34 -3.29
N SER A 156 8.56 15.55 -4.29
CA SER A 156 9.70 15.78 -5.18
C SER A 156 9.34 15.78 -6.67
N ASP A 157 8.10 15.49 -6.99
CA ASP A 157 7.55 15.58 -8.34
C ASP A 157 6.07 15.94 -8.30
N GLY A 158 5.62 16.79 -9.22
CA GLY A 158 4.26 17.32 -9.26
C GLY A 158 3.20 16.36 -9.76
N ALA A 159 3.57 15.18 -10.24
CA ALA A 159 2.65 14.18 -10.76
C ALA A 159 2.44 13.00 -9.80
N GLY A 160 3.08 13.03 -8.61
CA GLY A 160 3.00 11.96 -7.63
C GLY A 160 3.50 10.62 -8.16
N ILE A 161 4.53 10.65 -9.01
CA ILE A 161 5.05 9.46 -9.69
C ILE A 161 5.92 8.64 -8.73
N GLN A 162 6.77 9.34 -7.95
CA GLN A 162 7.61 8.73 -6.93
C GLN A 162 7.09 9.07 -5.53
N MET A 163 6.57 8.08 -4.85
CA MET A 163 5.98 8.26 -3.52
C MET A 163 7.06 8.17 -2.44
N GLY A 164 7.27 9.25 -1.71
CA GLY A 164 8.09 9.30 -0.51
C GLY A 164 7.22 9.33 0.74
N VAL A 165 7.13 8.20 1.45
CA VAL A 165 6.31 8.07 2.66
C VAL A 165 7.11 7.39 3.76
N GLY A 166 7.26 8.08 4.89
CA GLY A 166 7.79 7.57 6.14
C GLY A 166 6.75 7.62 7.25
N GLY A 167 7.01 7.00 8.36
CA GLY A 167 6.11 7.05 9.50
C GLY A 167 6.83 6.92 10.83
N ARG A 168 6.35 7.61 11.86
CA ARG A 168 6.87 7.50 13.23
C ARG A 168 8.38 7.85 13.36
N GLY A 169 8.84 8.82 12.59
CA GLY A 169 10.24 9.23 12.58
C GLY A 169 11.15 8.38 11.68
N LEU A 170 10.58 7.56 10.79
CA LEU A 170 11.31 6.85 9.75
C LEU A 170 11.41 7.71 8.49
N SER A 171 12.55 7.67 7.82
CA SER A 171 12.81 8.43 6.59
C SER A 171 11.78 8.10 5.49
N PRO A 172 11.20 9.11 4.82
CA PRO A 172 10.27 8.91 3.72
C PRO A 172 10.91 8.42 2.41
N ASN A 173 12.23 8.32 2.33
CA ASN A 173 12.94 8.06 1.08
C ASN A 173 12.35 6.86 0.33
N ARG A 174 11.63 7.13 -0.78
CA ARG A 174 10.98 6.15 -1.67
C ARG A 174 10.27 5.01 -0.93
N ALA A 175 9.68 5.33 0.23
CA ALA A 175 8.97 4.39 1.11
C ALA A 175 9.79 3.14 1.54
N ALA A 176 11.14 3.22 1.51
CA ALA A 176 12.04 2.08 1.77
C ALA A 176 11.88 1.44 3.16
N ASN A 177 11.24 2.15 4.10
CA ASN A 177 10.94 1.62 5.44
C ASN A 177 9.61 0.84 5.51
N PHE A 178 8.84 0.77 4.41
CA PHE A 178 7.63 -0.04 4.31
C PHE A 178 7.88 -1.26 3.42
N ASN A 179 7.21 -2.36 3.74
CA ASN A 179 7.05 -3.45 2.80
C ASN A 179 5.97 -3.04 1.78
N MET A 180 6.39 -2.71 0.55
CA MET A 180 5.51 -2.20 -0.49
C MET A 180 4.93 -3.35 -1.30
N ARG A 181 3.60 -3.49 -1.31
CA ARG A 181 2.91 -4.58 -2.03
C ARG A 181 1.75 -4.07 -2.89
N GLN A 182 1.46 -4.81 -3.95
CA GLN A 182 0.25 -4.71 -4.76
C GLN A 182 -0.48 -6.04 -4.68
N ASN A 183 -1.76 -6.05 -4.33
CA ASN A 183 -2.56 -7.27 -4.16
C ASN A 183 -1.85 -8.35 -3.30
N GLY A 184 -0.93 -7.93 -2.42
CA GLY A 184 -0.20 -8.77 -1.49
C GLY A 184 1.12 -9.36 -2.02
N TYR A 185 1.59 -9.08 -3.25
CA TYR A 185 2.95 -9.39 -3.70
C TYR A 185 3.84 -8.14 -3.72
N ASP A 186 5.16 -8.35 -3.61
CA ASP A 186 6.14 -7.27 -3.51
C ASP A 186 6.22 -6.45 -4.81
N ILE A 187 6.38 -5.13 -4.67
CA ILE A 187 6.56 -4.17 -5.78
C ILE A 187 7.76 -3.24 -5.60
N SER A 188 8.58 -3.43 -4.58
CA SER A 188 9.87 -2.71 -4.43
C SER A 188 10.93 -3.29 -5.38
N ALA A 189 11.97 -2.50 -5.67
CA ALA A 189 13.02 -2.88 -6.60
C ALA A 189 13.73 -4.19 -6.20
N ASP A 190 14.10 -4.31 -4.94
CA ASP A 190 14.52 -5.57 -4.30
C ASP A 190 14.09 -5.51 -2.84
N ALA A 191 13.24 -6.43 -2.42
CA ALA A 191 12.61 -6.43 -1.09
C ALA A 191 13.62 -6.55 0.08
N LEU A 192 14.82 -7.05 -0.17
CA LEU A 192 15.86 -7.24 0.82
C LEU A 192 17.00 -6.22 0.71
N GLY A 193 17.52 -6.06 -0.50
CA GLY A 193 18.73 -5.32 -0.72
C GLY A 193 18.53 -3.91 -1.24
N TYR A 194 17.39 -3.63 -1.86
CA TYR A 194 17.07 -2.31 -2.39
C TYR A 194 15.56 -2.03 -2.26
N PRO A 195 15.04 -1.83 -1.04
CA PRO A 195 13.60 -1.80 -0.76
C PRO A 195 12.90 -0.52 -1.26
N GLU A 196 13.56 0.28 -2.09
CA GLU A 196 12.97 1.47 -2.70
C GLU A 196 11.90 1.13 -3.73
N SER A 197 10.79 1.84 -3.72
CA SER A 197 9.74 1.70 -4.71
C SER A 197 9.77 2.86 -5.70
N TYR A 198 9.94 2.53 -6.99
CA TYR A 198 9.85 3.46 -8.12
C TYR A 198 8.50 3.38 -8.82
N TYR A 199 7.74 2.38 -8.52
CA TYR A 199 6.41 2.15 -9.06
C TYR A 199 5.36 2.33 -7.97
N THR A 200 4.30 3.06 -8.29
CA THR A 200 3.07 3.17 -7.50
C THR A 200 1.88 2.98 -8.42
N PRO A 201 0.94 2.08 -8.11
CA PRO A 201 -0.27 1.91 -8.93
C PRO A 201 -1.09 3.19 -9.03
N PRO A 202 -1.75 3.47 -10.17
CA PRO A 202 -2.64 4.61 -10.33
C PRO A 202 -3.75 4.61 -9.29
N LEU A 203 -4.01 5.74 -8.64
CA LEU A 203 -5.06 5.86 -7.63
C LEU A 203 -6.46 5.58 -8.18
N GLU A 204 -6.68 5.82 -9.47
CA GLU A 204 -7.90 5.51 -10.20
C GLU A 204 -8.17 4.00 -10.28
N ALA A 205 -7.11 3.19 -10.28
CA ALA A 205 -7.18 1.73 -10.34
C ALA A 205 -7.40 1.09 -8.97
N LEU A 206 -7.15 1.81 -7.88
CA LEU A 206 -7.21 1.26 -6.52
C LEU A 206 -8.63 1.27 -5.94
N SER A 207 -8.98 0.23 -5.22
CA SER A 207 -10.12 0.21 -4.29
C SER A 207 -9.73 0.77 -2.93
N SER A 208 -8.53 0.42 -2.44
CA SER A 208 -8.01 0.87 -1.15
C SER A 208 -6.49 0.80 -1.07
N ILE A 209 -5.94 1.52 -0.09
CA ILE A 209 -4.56 1.35 0.37
C ILE A 209 -4.63 0.89 1.82
N GLU A 210 -3.96 -0.20 2.13
CA GLU A 210 -3.92 -0.79 3.46
C GLU A 210 -2.55 -0.52 4.08
N ILE A 211 -2.55 0.08 5.27
CA ILE A 211 -1.35 0.35 6.05
C ILE A 211 -1.46 -0.47 7.33
N ILE A 212 -0.54 -1.42 7.52
CA ILE A 212 -0.53 -2.32 8.69
C ILE A 212 0.79 -2.14 9.43
N ARG A 213 0.71 -1.79 10.70
CA ARG A 213 1.84 -1.57 11.58
C ARG A 213 1.79 -2.54 12.78
N GLY A 214 2.88 -2.61 13.53
CA GLY A 214 2.95 -3.43 14.75
C GLY A 214 2.89 -4.94 14.49
N SER A 215 2.35 -5.71 15.42
CA SER A 215 2.40 -7.18 15.42
C SER A 215 1.82 -7.83 14.17
N ALA A 216 0.76 -7.28 13.59
CA ALA A 216 0.13 -7.80 12.38
C ALA A 216 0.97 -7.61 11.10
N SER A 217 2.03 -6.79 11.14
CA SER A 217 2.94 -6.63 10.00
C SER A 217 3.93 -7.78 9.84
N LEU A 218 4.16 -8.59 10.87
CA LEU A 218 5.12 -9.71 10.87
C LEU A 218 4.85 -10.72 9.76
N GLN A 219 3.59 -10.99 9.43
CA GLN A 219 3.24 -11.91 8.34
C GLN A 219 3.69 -11.44 6.95
N TYR A 220 4.11 -10.17 6.80
CA TYR A 220 4.48 -9.59 5.51
C TYR A 220 5.99 -9.33 5.36
N GLY A 221 6.71 -9.13 6.43
CA GLY A 221 8.14 -8.86 6.41
C GLY A 221 8.63 -8.11 7.64
N THR A 222 9.86 -7.67 7.58
CA THR A 222 10.63 -7.18 8.72
C THR A 222 10.71 -5.65 8.82
N GLN A 223 10.21 -4.90 7.85
CA GLN A 223 10.39 -3.45 7.77
C GLN A 223 9.78 -2.70 8.96
N PHE A 224 10.49 -1.69 9.47
CA PHE A 224 10.09 -0.87 10.61
C PHE A 224 8.75 -0.12 10.43
N GLY A 225 8.45 0.33 9.21
CA GLY A 225 7.21 1.00 8.86
C GLY A 225 6.00 0.07 8.74
N GLY A 226 6.25 -1.24 8.67
CA GLY A 226 5.21 -2.23 8.44
C GLY A 226 4.90 -2.45 6.96
N LEU A 227 3.63 -2.69 6.65
CA LEU A 227 3.12 -2.96 5.30
C LEU A 227 2.37 -1.75 4.74
N MET A 228 2.60 -1.46 3.46
CA MET A 228 1.71 -0.66 2.62
C MET A 228 1.29 -1.49 1.41
N ASN A 229 0.00 -1.86 1.35
CA ASN A 229 -0.54 -2.72 0.31
C ASN A 229 -1.57 -1.97 -0.55
N PHE A 230 -1.31 -1.86 -1.83
CA PHE A 230 -2.20 -1.27 -2.82
C PHE A 230 -3.14 -2.34 -3.35
N VAL A 231 -4.43 -2.19 -3.08
CA VAL A 231 -5.45 -3.15 -3.50
C VAL A 231 -6.09 -2.63 -4.78
N ILE A 232 -5.81 -3.31 -5.90
CA ILE A 232 -6.42 -3.01 -7.19
C ILE A 232 -7.92 -3.33 -7.13
N LYS A 233 -8.76 -2.53 -7.79
CA LYS A 233 -10.20 -2.80 -7.94
C LYS A 233 -10.42 -4.18 -8.54
N GLU A 234 -11.36 -4.93 -7.98
CA GLU A 234 -11.79 -6.19 -8.57
C GLU A 234 -12.50 -5.95 -9.92
N PRO A 235 -12.44 -6.91 -10.85
CA PRO A 235 -13.27 -6.89 -12.04
C PRO A 235 -14.75 -6.75 -11.71
N VAL A 236 -15.49 -6.06 -12.58
CA VAL A 236 -16.93 -5.89 -12.43
C VAL A 236 -17.63 -7.26 -12.58
N LYS A 237 -18.43 -7.64 -11.57
CA LYS A 237 -19.01 -8.99 -11.48
C LYS A 237 -20.41 -9.09 -12.09
N ASP A 238 -21.13 -7.98 -12.15
CA ASP A 238 -22.54 -7.87 -12.54
C ASP A 238 -22.72 -7.33 -13.98
N SER A 239 -21.66 -7.32 -14.78
CA SER A 239 -21.68 -6.89 -16.15
C SER A 239 -20.59 -7.62 -16.98
N PRO A 240 -20.88 -7.99 -18.23
CA PRO A 240 -19.88 -8.52 -19.11
C PRO A 240 -18.88 -7.48 -19.58
N PHE A 241 -19.24 -6.17 -19.56
CA PHE A 241 -18.36 -5.10 -20.00
C PHE A 241 -18.67 -3.78 -19.27
N GLU A 242 -17.63 -3.17 -18.75
CA GLU A 242 -17.61 -1.82 -18.22
C GLU A 242 -16.38 -1.10 -18.77
N PHE A 243 -16.58 0.13 -19.27
CA PHE A 243 -15.51 1.02 -19.69
C PHE A 243 -15.53 2.28 -18.82
N THR A 244 -14.38 2.66 -18.30
CA THR A 244 -14.20 3.90 -17.55
C THR A 244 -13.04 4.67 -18.15
N THR A 245 -13.27 5.96 -18.50
CA THR A 245 -12.23 6.90 -18.90
C THR A 245 -12.23 8.10 -17.96
N ARG A 246 -11.05 8.57 -17.59
CA ARG A 246 -10.84 9.73 -16.74
C ARG A 246 -9.67 10.53 -17.30
N ASN A 247 -9.92 11.78 -17.72
CA ASN A 247 -8.93 12.63 -18.33
C ASN A 247 -8.80 13.92 -17.52
N THR A 248 -7.57 14.30 -17.23
CA THR A 248 -7.21 15.48 -16.44
C THR A 248 -6.30 16.37 -17.24
N VAL A 249 -6.57 17.66 -17.26
CA VAL A 249 -5.67 18.71 -17.74
C VAL A 249 -5.33 19.64 -16.60
N GLY A 250 -4.15 20.20 -16.59
CA GLY A 250 -3.71 21.06 -15.50
C GLY A 250 -2.58 22.01 -15.85
N SER A 251 -2.12 22.75 -14.86
CA SER A 251 -0.98 23.67 -14.97
C SER A 251 0.27 22.93 -15.43
N PHE A 252 1.23 23.66 -15.97
CA PHE A 252 2.54 23.16 -16.40
C PHE A 252 2.44 22.07 -17.48
N GLY A 253 1.51 22.23 -18.44
CA GLY A 253 1.29 21.27 -19.52
C GLY A 253 0.80 19.89 -19.05
N TYR A 254 0.31 19.76 -17.82
CA TYR A 254 -0.10 18.48 -17.28
C TYR A 254 -1.29 17.87 -18.04
N PHE A 255 -1.13 16.63 -18.48
CA PHE A 255 -2.18 15.77 -18.98
C PHE A 255 -2.11 14.40 -18.31
N GLY A 256 -3.23 13.96 -17.74
CA GLY A 256 -3.41 12.63 -17.17
C GLY A 256 -4.58 11.92 -17.84
N GLY A 257 -4.37 10.76 -18.45
CA GLY A 257 -5.40 9.95 -19.08
C GLY A 257 -5.43 8.54 -18.47
N PHE A 258 -6.55 8.13 -17.89
CA PHE A 258 -6.77 6.80 -17.37
C PHE A 258 -7.93 6.11 -18.07
N ASN A 259 -7.70 4.93 -18.64
CA ASN A 259 -8.70 4.14 -19.35
C ASN A 259 -8.72 2.72 -18.78
N ARG A 260 -9.89 2.23 -18.38
CA ARG A 260 -10.08 0.88 -17.84
C ARG A 260 -11.23 0.17 -18.51
N ILE A 261 -11.00 -1.06 -18.94
CA ILE A 261 -12.05 -2.01 -19.32
C ILE A 261 -12.10 -3.13 -18.29
N SER A 262 -13.29 -3.61 -17.99
CA SER A 262 -13.49 -4.64 -16.96
C SER A 262 -14.81 -5.38 -17.19
N GLY A 263 -14.87 -6.64 -16.81
CA GLY A 263 -16.10 -7.41 -16.89
C GLY A 263 -15.96 -8.84 -16.41
N ARG A 264 -17.11 -9.54 -16.40
CA ARG A 264 -17.19 -10.96 -16.11
C ARG A 264 -18.07 -11.67 -17.12
N ILE A 265 -17.57 -12.75 -17.70
CA ILE A 265 -18.30 -13.62 -18.64
C ILE A 265 -18.27 -15.03 -18.04
N LYS A 266 -19.40 -15.45 -17.46
CA LYS A 266 -19.51 -16.75 -16.77
C LYS A 266 -18.44 -16.89 -15.67
N ARG A 267 -17.49 -17.82 -15.87
CA ARG A 267 -16.38 -18.11 -14.94
C ARG A 267 -15.13 -17.27 -15.19
N LEU A 268 -15.06 -16.56 -16.31
CA LEU A 268 -13.95 -15.70 -16.67
C LEU A 268 -14.22 -14.28 -16.20
N GLU A 269 -13.29 -13.69 -15.48
CA GLU A 269 -13.27 -12.27 -15.14
C GLU A 269 -12.02 -11.62 -15.70
N TYR A 270 -12.12 -10.35 -16.08
CA TYR A 270 -11.01 -9.64 -16.68
C TYR A 270 -11.05 -8.15 -16.36
N GLN A 271 -9.88 -7.55 -16.34
CA GLN A 271 -9.72 -6.10 -16.40
C GLN A 271 -8.38 -5.74 -17.02
N PHE A 272 -8.37 -4.59 -17.70
CA PHE A 272 -7.18 -3.97 -18.25
C PHE A 272 -7.28 -2.47 -18.03
N TYR A 273 -6.17 -1.82 -17.69
CA TYR A 273 -6.09 -0.38 -17.72
C TYR A 273 -4.77 0.09 -18.32
N HIS A 274 -4.84 1.30 -18.87
CA HIS A 274 -3.71 2.11 -19.27
C HIS A 274 -3.84 3.48 -18.64
N GLN A 275 -2.75 3.99 -18.07
CA GLN A 275 -2.62 5.37 -17.63
C GLN A 275 -1.47 6.03 -18.37
N LEU A 276 -1.72 7.26 -18.88
CA LEU A 276 -0.72 8.18 -19.34
C LEU A 276 -0.69 9.38 -18.40
N LYS A 277 0.49 9.80 -17.97
CA LYS A 277 0.75 11.09 -17.36
C LYS A 277 1.90 11.75 -18.08
N GLN A 278 1.74 13.03 -18.44
CA GLN A 278 2.80 13.85 -19.04
C GLN A 278 2.65 15.30 -18.63
N GLY A 279 3.72 16.04 -18.68
CA GLY A 279 3.73 17.49 -18.40
C GLY A 279 5.12 18.09 -18.50
N ASP A 280 5.17 19.41 -18.50
CA ASP A 280 6.44 20.16 -18.52
C ASP A 280 7.06 20.24 -17.11
N GLY A 281 6.23 20.02 -16.06
CA GLY A 281 6.61 20.16 -14.66
C GLY A 281 6.69 21.63 -14.21
N TYR A 282 6.77 21.83 -12.90
CA TYR A 282 6.81 23.17 -12.27
C TYR A 282 8.11 23.90 -12.54
N ARG A 283 9.24 23.20 -12.54
CA ARG A 283 10.57 23.73 -12.70
C ARG A 283 11.04 23.65 -14.15
N SER A 284 11.98 24.53 -14.53
CA SER A 284 12.73 24.35 -15.76
C SER A 284 13.40 22.97 -15.76
N ASN A 285 13.47 22.31 -16.91
CA ASN A 285 14.03 20.97 -17.08
C ASN A 285 13.43 19.91 -16.15
N SER A 286 12.10 19.88 -16.03
CA SER A 286 11.36 18.88 -15.22
C SER A 286 10.23 18.18 -15.99
N ALA A 287 10.25 18.27 -17.33
CA ALA A 287 9.29 17.57 -18.18
C ALA A 287 9.34 16.05 -18.01
N PHE A 288 8.19 15.41 -18.07
CA PHE A 288 8.09 13.98 -17.86
C PHE A 288 7.01 13.33 -18.72
N THR A 289 7.16 12.03 -18.96
CA THR A 289 6.13 11.16 -19.55
C THR A 289 6.15 9.82 -18.82
N GLN A 290 4.97 9.33 -18.42
CA GLN A 290 4.79 8.05 -17.79
C GLN A 290 3.63 7.27 -18.42
N HIS A 291 3.88 6.02 -18.78
CA HIS A 291 2.87 5.05 -19.15
C HIS A 291 2.79 3.96 -18.10
N GLN A 292 1.58 3.62 -17.67
CA GLN A 292 1.34 2.47 -16.81
C GLN A 292 0.29 1.56 -17.43
N PHE A 293 0.53 0.25 -17.35
CA PHE A 293 -0.33 -0.79 -17.88
C PHE A 293 -0.61 -1.83 -16.80
N PHE A 294 -1.82 -2.32 -16.78
CA PHE A 294 -2.18 -3.46 -15.94
C PHE A 294 -3.17 -4.35 -16.66
N GLY A 295 -2.95 -5.64 -16.61
CA GLY A 295 -3.87 -6.64 -17.10
C GLY A 295 -4.12 -7.70 -16.03
N GLN A 296 -5.37 -8.09 -15.86
CA GLN A 296 -5.78 -9.18 -14.99
C GLN A 296 -6.76 -10.08 -15.70
N ILE A 297 -6.52 -11.38 -15.63
CA ILE A 297 -7.44 -12.42 -16.06
C ILE A 297 -7.62 -13.37 -14.88
N GLY A 298 -8.87 -13.58 -14.47
CA GLY A 298 -9.26 -14.51 -13.41
C GLY A 298 -10.20 -15.57 -13.92
N TYR A 299 -10.01 -16.82 -13.48
CA TYR A 299 -10.87 -17.94 -13.86
C TYR A 299 -11.29 -18.72 -12.61
N TYR A 300 -12.58 -18.92 -12.46
CA TYR A 300 -13.16 -19.76 -11.43
C TYR A 300 -13.20 -21.22 -11.93
N LEU A 301 -12.26 -22.03 -11.44
CA LEU A 301 -12.25 -23.47 -11.72
C LEU A 301 -13.56 -24.10 -11.22
N ASN A 302 -13.97 -23.70 -10.03
CA ASN A 302 -15.28 -23.96 -9.40
C ASN A 302 -15.58 -22.86 -8.38
N GLU A 303 -16.62 -23.01 -7.56
CA GLU A 303 -17.02 -22.00 -6.56
C GLU A 303 -15.99 -21.78 -5.45
N LYS A 304 -15.09 -22.76 -5.22
CA LYS A 304 -14.09 -22.72 -4.15
C LYS A 304 -12.68 -22.37 -4.64
N ASN A 305 -12.43 -22.47 -5.95
CA ASN A 305 -11.10 -22.34 -6.53
C ASN A 305 -11.07 -21.26 -7.58
N ARG A 306 -10.21 -20.26 -7.39
CA ARG A 306 -9.97 -19.14 -8.30
C ARG A 306 -8.48 -19.07 -8.65
N LEU A 307 -8.19 -19.00 -9.93
CA LEU A 307 -6.87 -18.72 -10.47
C LEU A 307 -6.88 -17.34 -11.09
N ARG A 308 -5.84 -16.51 -10.83
CA ARG A 308 -5.74 -15.16 -11.34
C ARG A 308 -4.32 -14.86 -11.78
N LEU A 309 -4.18 -14.38 -13.00
CA LEU A 309 -2.93 -13.90 -13.59
C LEU A 309 -2.98 -12.38 -13.70
N GLU A 310 -1.92 -11.70 -13.27
CA GLU A 310 -1.77 -10.24 -13.32
C GLU A 310 -0.45 -9.89 -14.01
N TYR A 311 -0.49 -8.88 -14.89
CA TYR A 311 0.68 -8.22 -15.43
C TYR A 311 0.64 -6.74 -15.11
N THR A 312 1.74 -6.19 -14.65
CA THR A 312 1.94 -4.76 -14.37
C THR A 312 3.13 -4.27 -15.18
N GLY A 313 2.95 -3.21 -15.95
CA GLY A 313 4.01 -2.57 -16.72
C GLY A 313 4.05 -1.06 -16.45
N MET A 314 5.25 -0.47 -16.36
CA MET A 314 5.45 0.97 -16.32
C MET A 314 6.69 1.36 -17.11
N HIS A 315 6.55 2.43 -17.90
CA HIS A 315 7.66 3.15 -18.50
C HIS A 315 7.56 4.62 -18.10
N TYR A 316 8.64 5.17 -17.58
CA TYR A 316 8.73 6.54 -17.10
C TYR A 316 10.04 7.16 -17.57
N ASP A 317 9.94 8.28 -18.25
CA ASP A 317 11.05 9.17 -18.63
C ASP A 317 10.82 10.57 -18.08
N ALA A 318 11.83 11.15 -17.45
CA ALA A 318 11.77 12.52 -16.97
C ALA A 318 13.09 13.24 -17.12
N ARG A 319 13.02 14.53 -17.40
CA ARG A 319 14.12 15.45 -17.17
C ARG A 319 14.29 15.72 -15.68
N GLN A 320 15.49 16.07 -15.25
CA GLN A 320 15.80 16.29 -13.84
C GLN A 320 16.42 17.67 -13.66
N ALA A 321 15.68 18.55 -13.02
CA ALA A 321 16.10 19.93 -12.79
C ALA A 321 17.33 20.06 -11.88
N GLY A 322 17.68 19.00 -11.11
CA GLY A 322 18.71 19.03 -10.09
C GLY A 322 18.28 19.73 -8.80
N GLY A 323 19.12 19.71 -7.78
CA GLY A 323 18.89 20.46 -6.55
C GLY A 323 19.21 21.96 -6.71
N LEU A 324 18.96 22.73 -5.66
CA LEU A 324 19.31 24.15 -5.54
C LEU A 324 20.09 24.37 -4.25
N THR A 325 20.95 25.40 -4.22
CA THR A 325 21.44 25.95 -2.96
C THR A 325 20.36 26.79 -2.28
N ASP A 326 20.53 27.16 -1.01
CA ASP A 326 19.58 28.01 -0.30
C ASP A 326 19.39 29.36 -1.02
N VAL A 327 20.49 29.98 -1.43
CA VAL A 327 20.45 31.24 -2.19
C VAL A 327 19.70 31.10 -3.52
N MET A 328 19.95 30.01 -4.26
CA MET A 328 19.24 29.77 -5.52
C MET A 328 17.74 29.55 -5.28
N PHE A 329 17.37 28.84 -4.21
CA PHE A 329 15.96 28.61 -3.86
C PHE A 329 15.23 29.91 -3.51
N GLU A 330 15.89 30.80 -2.75
CA GLU A 330 15.32 32.10 -2.41
C GLU A 330 15.17 33.03 -3.63
N GLN A 331 16.10 32.95 -4.57
CA GLN A 331 16.05 33.76 -5.80
C GLN A 331 14.92 33.30 -6.74
N ASP A 332 14.88 32.03 -7.05
CA ASP A 332 13.83 31.42 -7.90
C ASP A 332 13.77 29.90 -7.69
N PRO A 333 12.77 29.39 -6.99
CA PRO A 333 12.61 27.94 -6.77
C PRO A 333 12.33 27.14 -8.06
N ARG A 334 12.00 27.80 -9.16
CA ARG A 334 11.71 27.18 -10.46
C ARG A 334 12.93 26.98 -11.34
N GLN A 335 14.06 27.60 -10.98
CA GLN A 335 15.27 27.49 -11.80
C GLN A 335 15.82 26.04 -11.83
N SER A 336 16.57 25.74 -12.87
CA SER A 336 17.32 24.50 -13.05
C SER A 336 18.77 24.80 -13.35
N VAL A 337 19.68 24.06 -12.74
CA VAL A 337 21.11 24.10 -13.01
C VAL A 337 21.58 22.85 -13.78
N ARG A 338 20.62 22.04 -14.24
CA ARG A 338 20.87 20.75 -14.90
C ARG A 338 20.05 20.61 -16.18
N ASN A 339 20.60 20.99 -17.32
CA ASN A 339 19.88 21.01 -18.60
C ASN A 339 19.91 19.68 -19.34
N ARG A 340 20.84 18.77 -18.99
CA ARG A 340 21.09 17.52 -19.71
C ARG A 340 20.82 16.28 -18.83
N ASN A 341 20.18 16.46 -17.69
CA ASN A 341 19.91 15.37 -16.76
C ASN A 341 18.58 14.68 -17.05
N TRP A 342 18.63 13.36 -17.05
CA TRP A 342 17.51 12.49 -17.32
C TRP A 342 17.36 11.38 -16.28
N PHE A 343 16.15 10.88 -16.14
CA PHE A 343 15.83 9.73 -15.33
C PHE A 343 14.83 8.82 -16.02
N ARG A 344 15.12 7.53 -16.09
CA ARG A 344 14.23 6.52 -16.66
C ARG A 344 13.96 5.40 -15.68
N VAL A 345 12.71 4.92 -15.68
CA VAL A 345 12.32 3.70 -14.96
C VAL A 345 11.52 2.81 -15.91
N ASN A 346 11.92 1.55 -15.98
CA ASN A 346 11.17 0.47 -16.63
C ASN A 346 10.77 -0.53 -15.57
N TRP A 347 9.51 -0.95 -15.54
CA TRP A 347 8.97 -1.83 -14.51
C TRP A 347 8.05 -2.86 -15.11
N ASN A 348 8.32 -4.15 -14.91
CA ASN A 348 7.50 -5.25 -15.40
C ASN A 348 7.36 -6.29 -14.30
N ILE A 349 6.13 -6.62 -13.92
CA ILE A 349 5.81 -7.64 -12.92
C ILE A 349 4.75 -8.56 -13.49
N LEU A 350 4.98 -9.86 -13.40
CA LEU A 350 3.99 -10.90 -13.63
C LEU A 350 3.67 -11.58 -12.30
N ALA A 351 2.39 -11.73 -11.96
CA ALA A 351 1.96 -12.37 -10.73
C ALA A 351 0.85 -13.38 -10.96
N LEU A 352 0.94 -14.51 -10.26
CA LEU A 352 -0.05 -15.58 -10.25
C LEU A 352 -0.61 -15.76 -8.86
N HIS A 353 -1.95 -15.79 -8.74
CA HIS A 353 -2.66 -16.04 -7.50
C HIS A 353 -3.53 -17.28 -7.64
N TYR A 354 -3.50 -18.12 -6.64
CA TYR A 354 -4.41 -19.24 -6.48
C TYR A 354 -5.10 -19.14 -5.12
N ASP A 355 -6.41 -19.01 -5.13
CA ASP A 355 -7.25 -18.96 -3.94
C ASP A 355 -8.08 -20.22 -3.85
N TYR A 356 -8.06 -20.89 -2.69
CA TYR A 356 -8.81 -22.10 -2.45
C TYR A 356 -9.55 -22.08 -1.11
N ASP A 357 -10.86 -22.00 -1.15
CA ASP A 357 -11.75 -22.14 0.01
C ASP A 357 -11.98 -23.61 0.30
N ILE A 358 -11.07 -24.24 1.06
CA ILE A 358 -11.12 -25.65 1.42
C ILE A 358 -12.45 -25.97 2.11
N SER A 359 -12.83 -25.11 3.05
CA SER A 359 -14.11 -25.21 3.79
C SER A 359 -14.58 -23.83 4.22
N SER A 360 -15.75 -23.73 4.83
CA SER A 360 -16.23 -22.48 5.45
C SER A 360 -15.31 -21.93 6.57
N ARG A 361 -14.37 -22.76 7.06
CA ARG A 361 -13.44 -22.38 8.14
C ARG A 361 -12.00 -22.23 7.67
N SER A 362 -11.63 -22.86 6.55
CA SER A 362 -10.23 -22.98 6.13
C SER A 362 -10.05 -22.49 4.72
N THR A 363 -9.11 -21.58 4.52
CA THR A 363 -8.76 -20.98 3.23
C THR A 363 -7.25 -21.15 3.01
N PHE A 364 -6.87 -21.50 1.79
CA PHE A 364 -5.49 -21.60 1.33
C PHE A 364 -5.27 -20.62 0.18
N ASN A 365 -4.13 -19.97 0.16
CA ASN A 365 -3.76 -19.02 -0.89
C ASN A 365 -2.29 -19.20 -1.27
N VAL A 366 -2.00 -19.16 -2.56
CA VAL A 366 -0.63 -19.09 -3.09
C VAL A 366 -0.52 -17.85 -3.97
N ARG A 367 0.57 -17.13 -3.82
CA ARG A 367 0.97 -16.01 -4.67
C ARG A 367 2.38 -16.25 -5.15
N ALA A 368 2.61 -16.17 -6.44
CA ALA A 368 3.94 -16.20 -7.04
C ALA A 368 4.10 -14.98 -7.94
N PHE A 369 5.28 -14.39 -7.98
CA PHE A 369 5.54 -13.26 -8.83
C PHE A 369 6.99 -13.29 -9.35
N GLY A 370 7.18 -12.66 -10.51
CA GLY A 370 8.49 -12.36 -11.07
C GLY A 370 8.53 -10.92 -11.55
N MET A 371 9.64 -10.26 -11.33
CA MET A 371 9.87 -8.86 -11.71
C MET A 371 11.16 -8.73 -12.49
N GLN A 372 11.08 -7.95 -13.59
CA GLN A 372 12.22 -7.42 -14.31
C GLN A 372 12.06 -5.92 -14.43
N SER A 373 12.97 -5.17 -13.85
CA SER A 373 12.89 -3.73 -13.80
C SER A 373 14.26 -3.07 -13.89
N ALA A 374 14.25 -1.79 -14.27
CA ALA A 374 15.49 -1.02 -14.39
C ALA A 374 15.24 0.45 -14.05
N ARG A 375 16.27 1.10 -13.51
CA ARG A 375 16.29 2.53 -13.36
C ARG A 375 17.62 3.11 -13.86
N TYR A 376 17.56 4.26 -14.51
CA TYR A 376 18.72 4.95 -15.06
C TYR A 376 18.70 6.40 -14.61
N SER A 377 19.86 6.89 -14.17
CA SER A 377 20.12 8.30 -13.89
C SER A 377 21.27 8.75 -14.81
N LEU A 378 20.99 9.67 -15.70
CA LEU A 378 21.94 10.15 -16.70
C LEU A 378 22.08 11.66 -16.57
N GLY A 379 23.30 12.18 -16.49
CA GLY A 379 23.52 13.61 -16.51
C GLY A 379 24.82 14.04 -15.85
N PHE A 380 24.95 15.32 -15.62
CA PHE A 380 26.03 15.90 -14.83
C PHE A 380 25.67 15.76 -13.33
N LEU A 381 26.45 14.94 -12.61
CA LEU A 381 26.23 14.62 -11.19
C LEU A 381 27.18 15.37 -10.24
N GLY A 382 27.97 16.33 -10.76
CA GLY A 382 28.87 17.16 -9.96
C GLY A 382 28.15 18.07 -8.93
N LYS A 383 28.93 18.79 -8.13
CA LYS A 383 28.39 19.69 -7.10
C LYS A 383 27.38 20.68 -7.69
N ILE A 384 26.37 21.04 -6.91
CA ILE A 384 25.27 21.90 -7.36
C ILE A 384 25.71 23.30 -7.76
N ASN A 385 26.78 23.80 -7.12
CA ASN A 385 27.40 25.11 -7.40
C ASN A 385 28.40 25.07 -8.56
N GLN A 386 28.56 23.92 -9.25
CA GLN A 386 29.38 23.79 -10.46
C GLN A 386 28.50 23.81 -11.70
N ALA A 387 28.86 24.64 -12.67
CA ALA A 387 28.22 24.66 -13.96
C ALA A 387 28.48 23.37 -14.75
N ASP A 388 27.49 22.92 -15.48
CA ASP A 388 27.66 21.86 -16.45
C ASP A 388 28.35 22.43 -17.71
N ILE A 389 29.62 22.12 -17.85
CA ILE A 389 30.48 22.66 -18.96
C ILE A 389 30.43 21.81 -20.22
N GLY A 390 29.46 20.88 -20.34
CA GLY A 390 29.24 20.10 -21.57
C GLY A 390 30.15 18.88 -21.72
N LEU A 391 30.83 18.42 -20.66
CA LEU A 391 31.61 17.18 -20.68
C LEU A 391 30.69 15.94 -20.77
N ASN A 392 31.34 14.78 -20.92
CA ASN A 392 30.62 13.49 -20.83
C ASN A 392 29.79 13.41 -19.56
N ARG A 393 28.56 12.94 -19.73
CA ARG A 393 27.62 12.75 -18.61
C ARG A 393 27.97 11.48 -17.85
N GLU A 394 27.55 11.41 -16.61
CA GLU A 394 27.57 10.18 -15.83
C GLU A 394 26.26 9.42 -16.02
N LEU A 395 26.37 8.09 -16.12
CA LEU A 395 25.25 7.16 -16.14
C LEU A 395 25.35 6.25 -14.93
N ILE A 396 24.28 6.21 -14.13
CA ILE A 396 24.05 5.23 -13.07
C ILE A 396 22.90 4.34 -13.51
N ALA A 397 23.20 3.06 -13.77
CA ALA A 397 22.23 2.05 -14.14
C ALA A 397 22.00 1.08 -12.97
N GLY A 398 20.74 0.77 -12.69
CA GLY A 398 20.33 -0.28 -11.76
C GLY A 398 19.34 -1.20 -12.44
N ASN A 399 19.69 -2.47 -12.58
CA ASN A 399 18.84 -3.51 -13.15
C ASN A 399 18.43 -4.48 -12.03
N PHE A 400 17.15 -4.84 -11.96
CA PHE A 400 16.58 -5.64 -10.90
C PHE A 400 15.83 -6.82 -11.49
N GLU A 401 16.22 -8.02 -11.11
CA GLU A 401 15.54 -9.26 -11.48
C GLU A 401 15.22 -10.03 -10.20
N ASN A 402 13.96 -10.23 -9.93
CA ASN A 402 13.57 -10.96 -8.74
C ASN A 402 12.32 -11.82 -8.95
N ALA A 403 12.19 -12.84 -8.12
CA ALA A 403 11.04 -13.71 -8.08
C ALA A 403 10.75 -14.13 -6.65
N GLY A 404 9.47 -14.34 -6.35
CA GLY A 404 9.04 -14.80 -5.04
C GLY A 404 7.76 -15.61 -5.11
N ALA A 405 7.59 -16.47 -4.12
CA ALA A 405 6.36 -17.21 -3.90
C ALA A 405 6.02 -17.23 -2.42
N GLU A 406 4.74 -17.09 -2.11
CA GLU A 406 4.23 -17.11 -0.74
C GLU A 406 2.97 -17.98 -0.69
N ALA A 407 2.95 -18.96 0.21
CA ALA A 407 1.78 -19.81 0.48
C ALA A 407 1.27 -19.53 1.89
N ARG A 408 -0.05 -19.39 2.05
CA ARG A 408 -0.73 -19.09 3.31
C ARG A 408 -1.89 -20.05 3.53
N PHE A 409 -2.02 -20.52 4.76
CA PHE A 409 -3.16 -21.30 5.21
C PHE A 409 -3.76 -20.66 6.45
N LEU A 410 -5.05 -20.38 6.41
CA LEU A 410 -5.80 -19.87 7.55
C LEU A 410 -6.94 -20.82 7.90
N THR A 411 -7.09 -21.14 9.18
CA THR A 411 -8.23 -21.92 9.68
C THR A 411 -8.84 -21.27 10.91
N ARG A 412 -10.17 -21.26 10.97
CA ARG A 412 -10.97 -20.81 12.11
C ARG A 412 -11.38 -21.98 12.94
N TYR A 413 -11.29 -21.86 14.27
CA TYR A 413 -11.59 -22.93 15.21
C TYR A 413 -12.38 -22.40 16.41
N THR A 414 -13.04 -23.36 17.10
CA THR A 414 -13.75 -23.10 18.36
C THR A 414 -13.35 -24.17 19.37
N VAL A 415 -12.81 -23.76 20.49
CA VAL A 415 -12.47 -24.65 21.60
C VAL A 415 -13.63 -24.58 22.61
N ARG A 416 -14.36 -25.68 22.74
CA ARG A 416 -15.40 -25.81 23.75
C ARG A 416 -14.79 -26.06 25.11
N LEU A 417 -15.02 -25.17 26.06
CA LEU A 417 -14.54 -25.31 27.43
C LEU A 417 -15.56 -26.15 28.22
N ARG A 418 -15.07 -27.15 28.93
CA ARG A 418 -15.90 -28.12 29.67
C ARG A 418 -16.82 -27.51 30.74
N LYS A 419 -16.56 -26.30 31.25
CA LYS A 419 -17.39 -25.60 32.25
C LYS A 419 -18.43 -24.74 31.53
N LYS A 420 -19.71 -25.01 31.78
CA LYS A 420 -20.86 -24.26 31.23
C LYS A 420 -20.88 -22.75 31.54
N THR A 421 -20.06 -22.30 32.47
CA THR A 421 -19.97 -20.88 32.90
C THR A 421 -18.98 -20.03 32.11
N VAL A 422 -18.18 -20.65 31.24
CA VAL A 422 -17.14 -19.94 30.43
C VAL A 422 -17.55 -20.02 28.96
N SER A 423 -17.63 -18.88 28.30
CA SER A 423 -17.88 -18.81 26.86
C SER A 423 -16.82 -19.58 26.06
N ASP A 424 -17.24 -20.29 25.01
CA ASP A 424 -16.34 -20.97 24.09
C ASP A 424 -15.27 -20.01 23.58
N LEU A 425 -14.02 -20.48 23.53
CA LEU A 425 -12.91 -19.73 22.96
C LEU A 425 -12.89 -19.96 21.46
N ARG A 426 -13.14 -18.90 20.69
CA ARG A 426 -13.03 -18.89 19.23
C ARG A 426 -11.65 -18.39 18.85
N GLY A 427 -11.15 -18.82 17.71
CA GLY A 427 -9.86 -18.33 17.21
C GLY A 427 -9.69 -18.55 15.72
N ALA A 428 -8.61 -17.97 15.20
CA ALA A 428 -8.11 -18.26 13.88
C ALA A 428 -6.59 -18.42 13.93
N PHE A 429 -6.11 -19.41 13.22
CA PHE A 429 -4.70 -19.73 13.08
C PHE A 429 -4.28 -19.51 11.63
N LEU A 430 -3.24 -18.72 11.43
CA LEU A 430 -2.58 -18.45 10.17
C LEU A 430 -1.17 -19.01 10.20
N THR A 431 -0.78 -19.72 9.16
CA THR A 431 0.62 -20.09 8.94
C THR A 431 0.97 -19.89 7.47
N GLY A 432 2.23 -19.62 7.20
CA GLY A 432 2.68 -19.44 5.83
C GLY A 432 4.18 -19.55 5.69
N VAL A 433 4.58 -19.78 4.43
CA VAL A 433 5.97 -19.82 3.99
C VAL A 433 6.17 -18.87 2.84
N ARG A 434 7.33 -18.24 2.76
CA ARG A 434 7.72 -17.39 1.64
C ARG A 434 9.13 -17.74 1.22
N TYR A 435 9.33 -17.83 -0.09
CA TYR A 435 10.64 -17.85 -0.73
C TYR A 435 10.78 -16.63 -1.64
N TYR A 436 11.93 -16.00 -1.61
CA TYR A 436 12.28 -14.88 -2.47
C TYR A 436 13.74 -15.00 -2.88
N GLN A 437 14.01 -14.66 -4.14
CA GLN A 437 15.35 -14.46 -4.65
C GLN A 437 15.40 -13.25 -5.56
N GLY A 438 16.51 -12.53 -5.54
CA GLY A 438 16.73 -11.37 -6.38
C GLY A 438 18.19 -11.27 -6.80
N THR A 439 18.41 -10.58 -7.91
CA THR A 439 19.72 -10.12 -8.35
C THR A 439 19.60 -8.67 -8.76
N THR A 440 20.33 -7.80 -8.11
CA THR A 440 20.45 -6.39 -8.48
C THR A 440 21.83 -6.17 -9.09
N ARG A 441 21.87 -5.65 -10.34
CA ARG A 441 23.09 -5.16 -10.96
C ARG A 441 23.12 -3.65 -10.90
N SER A 442 24.22 -3.08 -10.39
CA SER A 442 24.42 -1.63 -10.31
C SER A 442 25.73 -1.25 -10.99
N GLU A 443 25.61 -0.40 -12.01
CA GLU A 443 26.73 0.02 -12.86
C GLU A 443 26.81 1.55 -12.91
N GLN A 444 28.02 2.08 -12.92
CA GLN A 444 28.27 3.51 -13.03
C GLN A 444 29.48 3.76 -13.94
N GLY A 445 29.29 4.66 -14.90
CA GLY A 445 30.30 5.00 -15.88
C GLY A 445 29.95 6.29 -16.62
N LEU A 446 30.70 6.60 -17.67
CA LEU A 446 30.46 7.76 -18.52
C LEU A 446 29.51 7.41 -19.67
N ALA A 447 28.69 8.38 -20.04
CA ALA A 447 27.82 8.40 -21.22
C ALA A 447 28.19 9.58 -22.12
N SER A 448 27.54 9.70 -23.27
CA SER A 448 27.78 10.78 -24.22
C SER A 448 27.66 12.18 -23.62
N ASN A 449 28.26 13.16 -24.22
CA ASN A 449 28.11 14.58 -23.89
C ASN A 449 26.85 15.23 -24.52
N ASP A 450 26.01 14.42 -25.16
CA ASP A 450 24.73 14.83 -25.75
C ASP A 450 23.73 15.33 -24.68
N SER A 451 22.66 15.97 -25.13
CA SER A 451 21.51 16.36 -24.31
C SER A 451 20.33 15.35 -24.36
N LEU A 452 20.42 14.32 -25.21
CA LEU A 452 19.39 13.31 -25.41
C LEU A 452 19.39 12.23 -24.30
N ALA A 453 18.30 11.49 -24.19
CA ALA A 453 18.11 10.42 -23.22
C ALA A 453 18.71 9.08 -23.74
N ASP A 454 20.00 8.99 -23.96
CA ASP A 454 20.67 7.87 -24.63
C ASP A 454 21.14 6.73 -23.71
N TYR A 455 21.02 6.77 -22.45
CA TYR A 455 21.30 5.73 -21.42
C TYR A 455 22.29 4.60 -21.82
N GLN A 456 23.37 4.97 -22.51
CA GLN A 456 24.42 4.04 -22.97
C GLN A 456 25.77 4.45 -22.41
N PHE A 457 26.50 3.48 -21.89
CA PHE A 457 27.87 3.68 -21.44
C PHE A 457 28.79 3.85 -22.66
N LEU A 458 29.73 4.78 -22.57
CA LEU A 458 30.77 4.94 -23.58
C LEU A 458 31.69 3.70 -23.63
N ASN A 459 32.00 3.16 -22.48
CA ASN A 459 32.89 2.01 -22.34
C ASN A 459 32.20 0.87 -21.55
N PRO A 460 31.19 0.17 -22.11
CA PRO A 460 30.44 -0.82 -21.38
C PRO A 460 31.25 -2.03 -20.90
N ARG A 461 32.40 -2.29 -21.50
CA ARG A 461 33.32 -3.38 -21.07
C ARG A 461 34.31 -2.95 -19.99
N ASN A 462 34.50 -1.66 -19.76
CA ASN A 462 35.45 -1.11 -18.82
C ASN A 462 34.94 0.19 -18.21
N LEU A 463 33.91 0.08 -17.40
CA LEU A 463 33.22 1.22 -16.77
C LEU A 463 34.21 2.08 -15.98
N GLU A 464 34.08 3.38 -16.05
CA GLU A 464 34.97 4.34 -15.40
C GLU A 464 34.87 4.33 -13.88
N TYR A 465 33.69 3.97 -13.28
CA TYR A 465 33.50 4.10 -11.83
C TYR A 465 33.29 2.77 -11.11
N SER A 466 32.20 2.04 -11.37
CA SER A 466 31.93 0.81 -10.63
C SER A 466 30.97 -0.14 -11.35
N SER A 467 31.09 -1.42 -11.03
CA SER A 467 30.10 -2.46 -11.40
C SER A 467 29.98 -3.47 -10.29
N TYR A 468 28.73 -3.74 -9.85
CA TYR A 468 28.40 -4.69 -8.79
C TYR A 468 27.21 -5.53 -9.15
N ASP A 469 27.28 -6.82 -8.82
CA ASP A 469 26.15 -7.75 -8.75
C ASP A 469 25.81 -8.03 -7.27
N PHE A 470 24.52 -8.00 -6.93
CA PHE A 470 24.01 -8.23 -5.59
C PHE A 470 22.96 -9.35 -5.61
N PRO A 471 23.38 -10.63 -5.56
CA PRO A 471 22.43 -11.71 -5.39
C PRO A 471 21.93 -11.76 -3.94
N SER A 472 20.63 -12.00 -3.80
CA SER A 472 19.94 -12.11 -2.52
C SER A 472 18.96 -13.28 -2.50
N ARG A 473 18.80 -13.93 -1.35
CA ARG A 473 17.83 -15.00 -1.11
C ARG A 473 17.22 -14.87 0.26
N ASN A 474 15.92 -15.15 0.35
CA ASN A 474 15.20 -15.17 1.61
C ASN A 474 14.26 -16.37 1.68
N PHE A 475 14.29 -17.05 2.80
CA PHE A 475 13.27 -18.00 3.19
C PHE A 475 12.63 -17.52 4.50
N SER A 476 11.31 -17.45 4.53
CA SER A 476 10.57 -17.03 5.72
C SER A 476 9.49 -18.06 6.07
N TYR A 477 9.36 -18.32 7.36
CA TYR A 477 8.23 -19.04 7.94
C TYR A 477 7.57 -18.13 8.96
N PHE A 478 6.24 -18.04 8.91
CA PHE A 478 5.48 -17.24 9.87
C PHE A 478 4.23 -17.97 10.32
N LEU A 479 3.85 -17.68 11.54
CA LEU A 479 2.60 -18.14 12.13
C LEU A 479 2.00 -17.03 12.99
N GLU A 480 0.70 -16.92 12.97
CA GLU A 480 -0.07 -16.03 13.83
C GLU A 480 -1.29 -16.75 14.37
N ASN A 481 -1.63 -16.49 15.59
CA ASN A 481 -2.88 -16.96 16.16
C ASN A 481 -3.63 -15.81 16.83
N ILE A 482 -4.93 -15.79 16.64
CA ILE A 482 -5.83 -14.84 17.28
C ILE A 482 -6.89 -15.60 18.07
N TRP A 483 -7.15 -15.15 19.26
CA TRP A 483 -8.17 -15.68 20.15
C TRP A 483 -9.21 -14.62 20.46
N PHE A 484 -10.48 -15.03 20.44
CA PHE A 484 -11.64 -14.21 20.79
C PHE A 484 -12.26 -14.76 22.06
N LYS A 485 -12.17 -14.04 23.18
CA LYS A 485 -12.84 -14.37 24.43
C LYS A 485 -14.14 -13.58 24.55
N GLY A 486 -15.25 -14.27 24.33
CA GLY A 486 -16.54 -13.62 24.15
C GLY A 486 -16.57 -12.71 22.91
N GLU A 487 -17.30 -11.61 23.00
CA GLU A 487 -17.43 -10.63 21.89
C GLU A 487 -16.50 -9.41 22.04
N ARG A 488 -15.86 -9.23 23.19
CA ARG A 488 -15.17 -8.00 23.56
C ARG A 488 -13.66 -8.10 23.55
N LEU A 489 -13.09 -9.21 23.98
CA LEU A 489 -11.65 -9.34 24.16
C LEU A 489 -11.04 -10.16 23.04
N THR A 490 -10.03 -9.60 22.42
CA THR A 490 -9.22 -10.24 21.37
C THR A 490 -7.76 -10.22 21.81
N PHE A 491 -7.07 -11.33 21.65
CA PHE A 491 -5.64 -11.45 21.89
C PHE A 491 -5.00 -12.11 20.67
N ASN A 492 -3.84 -11.65 20.22
CA ASN A 492 -3.09 -12.30 19.17
C ASN A 492 -1.60 -12.39 19.49
N THR A 493 -0.96 -13.41 18.94
CA THR A 493 0.49 -13.54 18.91
C THR A 493 0.93 -13.94 17.53
N GLY A 494 2.10 -13.44 17.14
CA GLY A 494 2.74 -13.76 15.87
C GLY A 494 4.21 -14.08 16.06
N PHE A 495 4.69 -14.97 15.26
CA PHE A 495 6.09 -15.33 15.18
C PHE A 495 6.50 -15.37 13.69
N ARG A 496 7.72 -14.88 13.40
CA ARG A 496 8.34 -14.97 12.09
C ARG A 496 9.79 -15.38 12.23
N PHE A 497 10.19 -16.33 11.42
CA PHE A 497 11.56 -16.73 11.25
C PHE A 497 11.99 -16.35 9.84
N GLU A 498 13.14 -15.70 9.71
CA GLU A 498 13.74 -15.38 8.43
C GLU A 498 15.15 -15.91 8.34
N TYR A 499 15.46 -16.55 7.21
CA TYR A 499 16.81 -16.77 6.75
C TYR A 499 17.06 -15.84 5.57
N ILE A 500 18.02 -14.94 5.72
CA ILE A 500 18.39 -13.96 4.69
C ILE A 500 19.86 -14.18 4.34
N HIS A 501 20.12 -14.33 3.06
CA HIS A 501 21.47 -14.33 2.51
C HIS A 501 21.56 -13.25 1.45
N SER A 502 22.47 -12.32 1.59
CA SER A 502 22.79 -11.29 0.61
C SER A 502 24.30 -11.17 0.43
N SER A 503 24.70 -10.93 -0.80
CA SER A 503 26.11 -10.74 -1.13
C SER A 503 26.28 -9.59 -2.12
N SER A 504 27.48 -9.06 -2.17
CA SER A 504 27.92 -8.13 -3.21
C SER A 504 29.19 -8.67 -3.83
N GLN A 505 29.32 -8.55 -5.14
CA GLN A 505 30.52 -8.88 -5.88
C GLN A 505 30.69 -7.88 -6.99
N GLY A 506 31.86 -7.22 -7.04
CA GLY A 506 32.10 -6.23 -8.05
C GLY A 506 33.42 -5.52 -7.90
N PHE A 507 33.49 -4.35 -8.50
CA PHE A 507 34.63 -3.47 -8.40
C PHE A 507 34.21 -2.00 -8.35
N TYR A 508 35.09 -1.18 -7.83
CA TYR A 508 35.09 0.27 -8.01
C TYR A 508 36.48 0.78 -8.35
N LYS A 509 36.57 1.92 -9.00
CA LYS A 509 37.84 2.56 -9.36
C LYS A 509 38.13 3.74 -8.44
N ARG A 510 39.34 3.79 -7.94
CA ARG A 510 39.92 4.92 -7.19
C ARG A 510 40.81 5.74 -8.10
N TYR A 511 40.63 7.04 -8.05
CA TYR A 511 41.44 8.01 -8.77
C TYR A 511 42.44 8.63 -7.79
N ALA A 512 43.75 8.40 -8.00
CA ALA A 512 44.76 9.15 -7.28
C ALA A 512 44.90 10.52 -7.93
N ILE A 513 44.53 11.56 -7.20
CA ILE A 513 44.50 12.94 -7.68
C ILE A 513 45.68 13.69 -7.04
N HIS A 514 46.43 14.44 -7.84
CA HIS A 514 47.48 15.30 -7.35
C HIS A 514 46.88 16.43 -6.49
N PRO A 515 47.34 16.63 -5.23
CA PRO A 515 46.72 17.53 -4.28
C PRO A 515 46.63 18.98 -4.72
N LEU A 516 47.58 19.43 -5.51
CA LEU A 516 47.72 20.84 -5.95
C LEU A 516 47.18 21.11 -7.35
N SER A 517 47.43 20.19 -8.31
CA SER A 517 47.02 20.41 -9.71
C SER A 517 45.70 19.77 -10.08
N ALA A 518 45.12 18.96 -9.20
CA ALA A 518 43.96 18.15 -9.44
C ALA A 518 44.06 17.14 -10.61
N ASP A 519 45.27 16.92 -11.12
CA ASP A 519 45.52 15.96 -12.18
C ASP A 519 45.40 14.53 -11.66
N THR A 520 44.87 13.62 -12.51
CA THR A 520 44.78 12.20 -12.19
C THR A 520 46.15 11.55 -12.37
N LEU A 521 46.74 11.15 -11.26
CA LEU A 521 48.08 10.47 -11.23
C LEU A 521 47.98 8.98 -11.57
N GLY A 522 46.81 8.38 -11.36
CA GLY A 522 46.57 6.96 -11.64
C GLY A 522 45.14 6.55 -11.33
N VAL A 523 44.73 5.44 -11.93
CA VAL A 523 43.40 4.84 -11.71
C VAL A 523 43.61 3.41 -11.22
N TYR A 524 43.08 3.07 -10.07
CA TYR A 524 43.24 1.76 -9.45
C TYR A 524 41.85 1.09 -9.36
N GLN A 525 41.72 -0.11 -9.91
CA GLN A 525 40.52 -0.92 -9.74
C GLN A 525 40.66 -1.75 -8.46
N VAL A 526 39.66 -1.61 -7.58
CA VAL A 526 39.55 -2.35 -6.33
C VAL A 526 38.38 -3.33 -6.47
N THR A 527 38.69 -4.62 -6.38
CA THR A 527 37.67 -5.67 -6.33
C THR A 527 37.15 -5.78 -4.91
N ASP A 528 35.82 -5.86 -4.76
CA ASP A 528 35.15 -5.92 -3.49
C ASP A 528 34.11 -7.05 -3.50
N THR A 529 34.10 -7.84 -2.43
CA THR A 529 33.19 -8.97 -2.27
C THR A 529 32.76 -9.07 -0.81
N THR A 530 31.46 -9.06 -0.58
CA THR A 530 30.86 -9.22 0.77
C THR A 530 29.78 -10.29 0.72
N SER A 531 29.68 -11.11 1.75
CA SER A 531 28.63 -12.13 1.89
C SER A 531 28.14 -12.19 3.32
N LEU A 532 26.81 -12.03 3.49
CA LEU A 532 26.16 -11.93 4.79
C LEU A 532 25.01 -12.94 4.87
N GLY A 533 25.15 -13.95 5.73
CA GLY A 533 24.06 -14.88 6.09
C GLY A 533 23.49 -14.55 7.46
N ARG A 534 22.17 -14.51 7.58
CA ARG A 534 21.49 -14.08 8.82
C ARG A 534 20.28 -14.97 9.12
N ILE A 535 20.05 -15.17 10.41
CA ILE A 535 18.85 -15.83 10.94
C ILE A 535 18.18 -14.84 11.88
N VAL A 536 16.93 -14.51 11.61
CA VAL A 536 16.20 -13.47 12.33
C VAL A 536 14.88 -14.01 12.85
N PRO A 537 14.80 -14.34 14.16
CA PRO A 537 13.52 -14.61 14.81
C PRO A 537 12.85 -13.30 15.23
N LEU A 538 11.58 -13.13 14.87
CA LEU A 538 10.76 -11.99 15.23
C LEU A 538 9.50 -12.44 15.95
N PHE A 539 9.08 -11.65 16.91
CA PHE A 539 7.89 -11.90 17.71
C PHE A 539 7.02 -10.65 17.78
N GLY A 540 5.72 -10.84 17.86
CA GLY A 540 4.75 -9.78 18.11
C GLY A 540 3.54 -10.30 18.88
N ALA A 541 2.96 -9.43 19.69
CA ALA A 541 1.74 -9.69 20.43
C ALA A 541 0.83 -8.46 20.41
N GLY A 542 -0.47 -8.70 20.47
CA GLY A 542 -1.46 -7.64 20.50
C GLY A 542 -2.68 -8.03 21.33
N ILE A 543 -3.33 -7.02 21.85
CA ILE A 543 -4.58 -7.15 22.60
C ILE A 543 -5.54 -6.07 22.12
N ALA A 544 -6.83 -6.40 22.01
CA ALA A 544 -7.86 -5.42 21.75
C ALA A 544 -9.09 -5.69 22.61
N PHE A 545 -9.68 -4.63 23.13
CA PHE A 545 -10.90 -4.68 23.94
C PHE A 545 -11.97 -3.76 23.33
N LYS A 546 -13.07 -4.35 22.87
CA LYS A 546 -14.23 -3.60 22.38
C LYS A 546 -14.92 -2.88 23.54
N THR A 547 -14.80 -1.57 23.60
CA THR A 547 -15.50 -0.71 24.56
C THR A 547 -16.96 -0.54 24.19
N SER A 548 -17.27 -0.60 22.89
CA SER A 548 -18.62 -0.66 22.32
C SER A 548 -18.63 -1.55 21.07
N LYS A 549 -19.77 -1.68 20.39
CA LYS A 549 -19.86 -2.39 19.10
C LYS A 549 -18.99 -1.74 18.01
N LEU A 550 -18.68 -0.45 18.12
CA LEU A 550 -18.02 0.34 17.07
C LEU A 550 -16.70 0.97 17.52
N THR A 551 -16.29 0.78 18.79
CA THR A 551 -15.06 1.34 19.35
C THR A 551 -14.28 0.30 20.10
N GLN A 552 -12.94 0.43 20.06
CA GLN A 552 -12.03 -0.48 20.77
C GLN A 552 -10.80 0.23 21.31
N LEU A 553 -10.33 -0.22 22.46
CA LEU A 553 -8.97 -0.02 22.94
C LEU A 553 -8.08 -1.13 22.39
N TYR A 554 -6.84 -0.81 22.01
CA TYR A 554 -5.89 -1.81 21.56
C TYR A 554 -4.49 -1.48 22.07
N GLY A 555 -3.67 -2.53 22.18
CA GLY A 555 -2.24 -2.40 22.44
C GLY A 555 -1.49 -3.45 21.66
N ASN A 556 -0.27 -3.15 21.21
CA ASN A 556 0.58 -4.12 20.56
C ASN A 556 2.07 -3.88 20.84
N PHE A 557 2.83 -4.96 20.72
CA PHE A 557 4.27 -4.99 20.76
C PHE A 557 4.78 -5.80 19.56
N CYS A 558 5.85 -5.33 18.92
CA CYS A 558 6.44 -6.01 17.78
C CYS A 558 7.95 -5.77 17.73
N LEU A 559 8.73 -6.81 17.47
CA LEU A 559 10.13 -6.69 17.10
C LEU A 559 10.23 -6.28 15.61
N ASN A 560 11.16 -5.39 15.31
CA ASN A 560 11.45 -4.88 13.99
C ASN A 560 12.91 -5.18 13.61
N TYR A 561 13.17 -5.25 12.31
CA TYR A 561 14.47 -5.56 11.78
C TYR A 561 14.62 -4.98 10.37
N ARG A 562 15.79 -4.48 10.04
CA ARG A 562 16.19 -4.11 8.68
C ARG A 562 17.55 -4.71 8.36
N ALA A 563 17.61 -5.53 7.33
CA ALA A 563 18.88 -6.03 6.81
C ALA A 563 19.72 -4.88 6.25
N VAL A 564 21.03 -5.00 6.38
CA VAL A 564 22.00 -4.18 5.62
C VAL A 564 21.63 -4.28 4.15
N ASN A 565 21.39 -3.16 3.51
CA ASN A 565 20.99 -3.10 2.10
C ASN A 565 22.21 -2.84 1.19
N PHE A 566 22.00 -2.92 -0.12
CA PHE A 566 23.10 -2.76 -1.09
C PHE A 566 23.73 -1.37 -1.07
N ASN A 567 22.96 -0.32 -0.76
CA ASN A 567 23.48 1.04 -0.61
C ASN A 567 24.36 1.17 0.64
N ASP A 568 24.21 0.30 1.63
CA ASP A 568 24.99 0.32 2.86
C ASP A 568 26.36 -0.36 2.68
N ILE A 569 26.48 -1.29 1.71
CA ILE A 569 27.71 -2.08 1.46
C ILE A 569 28.39 -1.77 0.13
N ARG A 570 27.88 -0.82 -0.65
CA ARG A 570 28.46 -0.42 -1.94
C ARG A 570 29.25 0.88 -1.82
N VAL A 571 30.46 0.88 -2.33
CA VAL A 571 31.25 2.10 -2.55
C VAL A 571 30.74 2.79 -3.82
N SER A 572 29.90 3.81 -3.68
CA SER A 572 29.39 4.65 -4.78
C SER A 572 30.12 5.99 -4.89
N ASN A 573 30.82 6.37 -3.86
CA ASN A 573 31.65 7.56 -3.77
C ASN A 573 33.01 7.15 -3.18
N PRO A 574 34.14 7.37 -3.87
CA PRO A 574 35.46 6.96 -3.41
C PRO A 574 35.89 7.61 -2.08
N ASN A 575 35.22 8.68 -1.67
CA ASN A 575 35.45 9.36 -0.37
C ASN A 575 34.64 8.75 0.78
N ILE A 576 33.86 7.68 0.52
CA ILE A 576 33.13 6.93 1.54
C ILE A 576 33.73 5.54 1.67
N VAL A 577 34.18 5.20 2.85
CA VAL A 577 34.62 3.87 3.24
C VAL A 577 33.42 3.11 3.83
N ILE A 578 33.36 1.81 3.60
CA ILE A 578 32.36 0.93 4.23
C ILE A 578 33.01 0.25 5.44
N ASP A 579 32.35 0.30 6.57
CA ASP A 579 32.74 -0.45 7.77
C ASP A 579 32.54 -1.95 7.52
N THR A 580 33.60 -2.73 7.60
CA THR A 580 33.56 -4.18 7.40
C THR A 580 32.78 -4.90 8.51
N LEU A 581 32.53 -4.24 9.63
CA LEU A 581 31.76 -4.71 10.78
C LEU A 581 30.33 -4.16 10.82
N ILE A 582 29.84 -3.60 9.70
CA ILE A 582 28.48 -3.08 9.61
C ILE A 582 27.45 -4.18 9.92
N ARG A 583 26.50 -3.86 10.78
CA ARG A 583 25.50 -4.79 11.28
C ARG A 583 24.11 -4.35 10.85
N ASP A 584 23.21 -5.33 10.81
CA ASP A 584 21.79 -5.08 10.57
C ASP A 584 21.19 -4.21 11.69
N GLU A 585 20.17 -3.47 11.34
CA GLU A 585 19.41 -2.64 12.27
C GLU A 585 18.29 -3.45 12.91
N TYR A 586 18.05 -3.24 14.18
CA TYR A 586 17.00 -3.93 14.94
C TYR A 586 16.20 -2.93 15.79
N GLY A 587 15.04 -3.35 16.23
CA GLY A 587 14.27 -2.50 17.12
C GLY A 587 12.97 -3.12 17.59
N SER A 588 12.15 -2.29 18.22
CA SER A 588 10.83 -2.69 18.68
C SER A 588 9.86 -1.53 18.62
N THR A 589 8.61 -1.86 18.40
CA THR A 589 7.50 -0.90 18.46
C THR A 589 6.50 -1.36 19.50
N THR A 590 6.17 -0.46 20.42
CA THR A 590 5.08 -0.64 21.41
C THR A 590 4.08 0.47 21.19
N GLU A 591 2.79 0.16 21.22
CA GLU A 591 1.75 1.18 21.14
C GLU A 591 0.50 0.82 21.93
N ILE A 592 -0.24 1.83 22.34
CA ILE A 592 -1.58 1.74 22.92
C ILE A 592 -2.45 2.77 22.19
N GLY A 593 -3.68 2.38 21.82
CA GLY A 593 -4.57 3.28 21.13
C GLY A 593 -6.05 3.00 21.38
N TYR A 594 -6.86 3.98 21.01
CA TYR A 594 -8.32 3.92 21.04
C TYR A 594 -8.87 4.35 19.69
N ARG A 595 -9.74 3.55 19.07
CA ARG A 595 -10.30 3.89 17.77
C ARG A 595 -11.74 3.43 17.58
N GLY A 596 -12.42 4.08 16.66
CA GLY A 596 -13.73 3.68 16.16
C GLY A 596 -14.73 4.83 16.06
N LEU A 597 -15.99 4.46 15.84
CA LEU A 597 -17.13 5.39 15.78
C LEU A 597 -17.72 5.56 17.18
N ILE A 598 -17.41 6.68 17.83
CA ILE A 598 -18.01 7.06 19.13
C ILE A 598 -19.50 7.28 18.95
N LYS A 599 -19.87 7.93 17.85
CA LYS A 599 -21.24 8.14 17.38
C LYS A 599 -21.27 7.92 15.86
N PRO A 600 -22.41 7.69 15.21
CA PRO A 600 -22.49 7.51 13.76
C PRO A 600 -21.85 8.66 12.95
N TYR A 601 -21.73 9.83 13.54
CA TYR A 601 -21.16 11.05 12.95
C TYR A 601 -19.78 11.43 13.48
N LEU A 602 -19.19 10.67 14.40
CA LEU A 602 -17.91 10.97 15.04
C LEU A 602 -16.99 9.74 15.01
N TYR A 603 -15.94 9.82 14.21
CA TYR A 603 -14.88 8.84 14.15
C TYR A 603 -13.63 9.36 14.85
N THR A 604 -12.91 8.51 15.56
CA THR A 604 -11.63 8.82 16.20
C THR A 604 -10.64 7.67 16.09
N ASP A 605 -9.35 8.01 16.01
CA ASP A 605 -8.22 7.09 16.11
C ASP A 605 -7.08 7.80 16.84
N LEU A 606 -6.79 7.37 18.06
CA LEU A 606 -5.81 7.96 18.96
C LEU A 606 -4.80 6.88 19.34
N ALA A 607 -3.51 7.19 19.25
CA ALA A 607 -2.46 6.28 19.65
C ALA A 607 -1.28 6.99 20.30
N VAL A 608 -0.65 6.33 21.25
CA VAL A 608 0.67 6.66 21.79
C VAL A 608 1.60 5.52 21.43
N PHE A 609 2.80 5.83 20.95
CA PHE A 609 3.76 4.83 20.54
C PHE A 609 5.16 5.11 21.07
N HIS A 610 5.92 4.05 21.20
CA HIS A 610 7.36 4.05 21.46
C HIS A 610 8.01 3.13 20.40
N LEU A 611 8.96 3.68 19.64
CA LEU A 611 9.78 2.95 18.68
C LEU A 611 11.24 3.07 19.11
N PHE A 612 11.85 1.94 19.41
CA PHE A 612 13.29 1.82 19.60
C PHE A 612 13.93 1.41 18.27
N TYR A 613 14.99 2.10 17.87
CA TYR A 613 15.72 1.89 16.62
C TYR A 613 17.20 1.73 16.93
N GLY A 614 17.66 0.48 16.99
CA GLY A 614 19.02 0.13 17.37
C GLY A 614 19.94 -0.09 16.17
N ASP A 615 21.21 0.17 16.38
CA ASP A 615 22.29 0.03 15.38
C ASP A 615 22.01 0.77 14.06
N LYS A 616 21.37 1.96 14.13
CA LYS A 616 21.02 2.75 12.94
C LYS A 616 22.26 3.02 12.07
N ILE A 617 22.15 2.71 10.77
CA ILE A 617 23.21 2.90 9.80
C ILE A 617 23.21 4.35 9.29
N GLY A 618 24.39 4.96 9.24
CA GLY A 618 24.58 6.33 8.76
C GLY A 618 26.02 6.59 8.35
N LEU A 619 26.38 7.86 8.20
CA LEU A 619 27.72 8.30 7.89
C LEU A 619 28.35 8.97 9.10
N ALA A 620 29.56 8.57 9.44
CA ALA A 620 30.42 9.19 10.48
C ALA A 620 31.75 9.62 9.86
N PRO A 621 32.52 10.50 10.52
CA PRO A 621 33.91 10.72 10.15
C PRO A 621 34.71 9.40 10.22
N GLU A 622 35.62 9.19 9.27
CA GLU A 622 36.53 8.03 9.32
C GLU A 622 37.54 8.23 10.45
N PRO A 623 37.68 7.29 11.41
CA PRO A 623 38.69 7.38 12.45
C PRO A 623 40.11 7.48 11.84
N ASN A 624 40.84 8.55 12.16
CA ASN A 624 42.18 8.83 11.64
C ASN A 624 42.29 9.01 10.12
N GLY A 625 41.16 9.24 9.42
CA GLY A 625 41.10 9.46 7.97
C GLY A 625 40.48 10.81 7.63
N THR A 626 40.48 11.13 6.32
CA THR A 626 39.85 12.33 5.76
C THR A 626 38.49 12.02 5.13
N ASN A 627 38.12 10.74 5.05
CA ASN A 627 36.91 10.26 4.42
C ASN A 627 35.75 10.21 5.41
N LYS A 628 34.56 9.86 4.90
CA LYS A 628 33.44 9.42 5.73
C LYS A 628 33.37 7.90 5.74
N ILE A 629 32.97 7.30 6.85
CA ILE A 629 32.73 5.87 6.97
C ILE A 629 31.22 5.62 7.11
N ARG A 630 30.71 4.69 6.32
CA ARG A 630 29.35 4.17 6.50
C ARG A 630 29.39 3.05 7.52
N THR A 631 28.72 3.25 8.63
CA THR A 631 28.75 2.36 9.79
C THR A 631 27.46 2.47 10.60
N ASN A 632 27.28 1.62 11.61
CA ASN A 632 26.25 1.81 12.60
C ASN A 632 26.60 2.99 13.51
N ILE A 633 25.87 4.10 13.38
CA ILE A 633 26.17 5.36 14.07
C ILE A 633 25.61 5.43 15.49
N GLY A 634 24.53 4.71 15.79
CA GLY A 634 23.96 4.70 17.12
C GLY A 634 22.54 4.17 17.20
N ASP A 635 21.94 4.37 18.37
CA ASP A 635 20.54 4.01 18.66
C ASP A 635 19.69 5.26 18.78
N ALA A 636 18.45 5.16 18.28
CA ALA A 636 17.47 6.24 18.40
C ALA A 636 16.21 5.77 19.14
N ARG A 637 15.52 6.70 19.74
CA ARG A 637 14.25 6.49 20.41
C ARG A 637 13.25 7.52 19.90
N ASN A 638 12.15 7.00 19.31
CA ASN A 638 11.06 7.82 18.83
C ASN A 638 9.82 7.57 19.70
N VAL A 639 9.34 8.59 20.40
CA VAL A 639 8.12 8.54 21.20
C VAL A 639 7.15 9.55 20.62
N GLY A 640 5.88 9.20 20.50
CA GLY A 640 4.94 10.12 19.92
C GLY A 640 3.47 9.82 20.20
N VAL A 641 2.67 10.81 19.83
CA VAL A 641 1.22 10.78 19.89
C VAL A 641 0.68 10.96 18.47
N GLU A 642 -0.24 10.09 18.08
CA GLU A 642 -0.97 10.16 16.81
C GLU A 642 -2.46 10.35 17.14
N ALA A 643 -3.13 11.32 16.51
CA ALA A 643 -4.53 11.62 16.76
C ALA A 643 -5.24 11.94 15.44
N PHE A 644 -6.34 11.24 15.19
CA PHE A 644 -7.27 11.55 14.10
C PHE A 644 -8.69 11.65 14.65
N VAL A 645 -9.37 12.72 14.30
CA VAL A 645 -10.78 12.91 14.63
C VAL A 645 -11.49 13.49 13.40
N GLU A 646 -12.63 12.91 13.03
CA GLU A 646 -13.51 13.45 11.99
C GLU A 646 -14.95 13.46 12.48
N MET A 647 -15.63 14.61 12.33
CA MET A 647 -17.00 14.81 12.73
C MET A 647 -17.84 15.35 11.58
N ASP A 648 -18.98 14.73 11.33
CA ASP A 648 -20.02 15.25 10.44
C ASP A 648 -21.01 16.08 11.26
N PHE A 649 -20.92 17.38 11.18
CA PHE A 649 -21.72 18.32 11.98
C PHE A 649 -23.21 18.25 11.63
N LEU A 650 -23.57 18.14 10.35
CA LEU A 650 -24.98 18.11 9.96
C LEU A 650 -25.66 16.81 10.40
N LYS A 651 -24.95 15.69 10.37
CA LYS A 651 -25.45 14.44 10.90
C LYS A 651 -25.50 14.40 12.42
N ALA A 652 -24.71 15.21 13.11
CA ALA A 652 -24.79 15.36 14.56
C ALA A 652 -26.11 15.99 15.00
N PHE A 653 -26.64 16.92 14.21
CA PHE A 653 -27.94 17.57 14.47
C PHE A 653 -29.13 16.79 13.90
N ASN A 654 -28.96 16.16 12.71
CA ASN A 654 -29.98 15.38 12.04
C ASN A 654 -29.37 14.20 11.30
N ASP A 655 -29.46 13.00 11.87
CA ASP A 655 -28.87 11.77 11.32
C ASP A 655 -29.41 11.43 9.92
N SER A 656 -30.63 11.89 9.57
CA SER A 656 -31.25 11.70 8.26
C SER A 656 -30.88 12.79 7.24
N SER A 657 -29.98 13.71 7.56
CA SER A 657 -29.61 14.80 6.66
C SER A 657 -29.10 14.28 5.32
N ARG A 658 -29.61 14.86 4.23
CA ARG A 658 -29.14 14.62 2.85
C ARG A 658 -27.83 15.36 2.56
N PHE A 659 -27.44 16.28 3.42
CA PHE A 659 -26.20 17.04 3.36
C PHE A 659 -25.24 16.53 4.42
N SER A 660 -23.93 16.58 4.12
CA SER A 660 -22.86 16.28 5.04
C SER A 660 -21.90 17.46 5.08
N LEU A 661 -21.61 17.96 6.25
CA LEU A 661 -20.53 18.92 6.49
C LEU A 661 -19.60 18.30 7.51
N SER A 662 -18.50 17.74 7.06
CA SER A 662 -17.52 17.12 7.93
C SER A 662 -16.25 17.94 8.03
N ALA A 663 -15.66 17.95 9.22
CA ALA A 663 -14.31 18.42 9.44
C ALA A 663 -13.47 17.32 10.07
N PHE A 664 -12.21 17.25 9.65
CA PHE A 664 -11.23 16.36 10.26
C PHE A 664 -10.01 17.12 10.76
N VAL A 665 -9.40 16.58 11.80
CA VAL A 665 -8.09 16.97 12.31
C VAL A 665 -7.26 15.69 12.45
N ASN A 666 -6.07 15.72 11.86
CA ASN A 666 -5.02 14.73 11.98
C ASN A 666 -3.80 15.40 12.55
N PHE A 667 -3.42 15.03 13.75
CA PHE A 667 -2.31 15.58 14.49
C PHE A 667 -1.32 14.49 14.83
N SER A 668 -0.03 14.77 14.72
CA SER A 668 1.01 13.92 15.29
C SER A 668 2.12 14.76 15.91
N TYR A 669 2.58 14.31 17.07
CA TYR A 669 3.77 14.80 17.74
C TYR A 669 4.77 13.66 17.89
N ILE A 670 6.02 13.86 17.48
CA ILE A 670 7.07 12.85 17.49
C ILE A 670 8.34 13.46 18.11
N HIS A 671 8.77 12.92 19.21
CA HIS A 671 10.07 13.25 19.83
C HIS A 671 11.04 12.11 19.51
N ALA A 672 11.92 12.32 18.54
CA ALA A 672 12.89 11.35 18.03
C ALA A 672 14.31 11.84 18.31
N VAL A 673 15.06 11.12 19.14
CA VAL A 673 16.40 11.52 19.56
C VAL A 673 17.38 10.33 19.56
N TYR A 674 18.63 10.61 19.29
CA TYR A 674 19.73 9.69 19.48
C TYR A 674 20.00 9.49 20.97
N ILE A 675 19.90 8.26 21.45
CA ILE A 675 20.12 7.91 22.88
C ILE A 675 21.48 7.25 23.11
N ARG A 676 22.12 6.73 22.07
CA ARG A 676 23.48 6.22 22.07
C ARG A 676 24.10 6.49 20.69
N SER A 677 25.35 6.87 20.64
CA SER A 677 26.08 7.09 19.40
C SER A 677 27.58 6.84 19.58
N LYS A 678 28.26 6.38 18.51
CA LYS A 678 29.72 6.37 18.42
C LYS A 678 30.27 7.80 18.42
N GLU A 679 29.53 8.72 17.84
CA GLU A 679 29.82 10.16 17.84
C GLU A 679 29.14 10.80 19.06
N ALA A 680 29.89 11.15 20.09
CA ALA A 680 29.35 11.67 21.33
C ALA A 680 28.49 12.94 21.16
N ASN A 681 28.77 13.76 20.15
CA ASN A 681 28.04 14.96 19.81
C ASN A 681 26.66 14.71 19.16
N PHE A 682 26.34 13.46 18.80
CA PHE A 682 25.00 13.11 18.31
C PHE A 682 24.04 12.73 19.44
N ILE A 683 24.54 12.37 20.62
CA ILE A 683 23.69 11.98 21.75
C ILE A 683 22.82 13.17 22.17
N GLY A 684 21.50 12.93 22.27
CA GLY A 684 20.50 13.97 22.57
C GLY A 684 20.07 14.81 21.36
N LYS A 685 20.73 14.67 20.19
CA LYS A 685 20.30 15.35 18.95
C LYS A 685 19.07 14.69 18.37
N GLU A 686 18.29 15.48 17.65
CA GLU A 686 17.11 15.00 16.94
C GLU A 686 17.50 14.11 15.76
N VAL A 687 16.68 13.09 15.50
CA VAL A 687 16.86 12.21 14.33
C VAL A 687 16.49 13.01 13.06
N GLU A 688 17.32 12.91 12.06
CA GLU A 688 17.15 13.61 10.79
C GLU A 688 15.86 13.21 10.06
N TYR A 689 15.28 14.17 9.34
CA TYR A 689 14.04 14.05 8.57
C TYR A 689 12.80 13.69 9.42
N VAL A 690 12.81 14.05 10.70
CA VAL A 690 11.64 13.91 11.58
C VAL A 690 11.10 15.29 11.86
N SER A 691 9.90 15.59 11.33
CA SER A 691 9.15 16.79 11.72
C SER A 691 8.49 16.52 13.08
N PRO A 692 8.81 17.29 14.14
CA PRO A 692 8.25 17.07 15.47
C PRO A 692 6.74 17.20 15.52
N VAL A 693 6.16 18.19 14.83
CA VAL A 693 4.72 18.41 14.74
C VAL A 693 4.25 18.36 13.30
N MET A 694 3.26 17.52 13.06
CA MET A 694 2.53 17.48 11.78
C MET A 694 1.03 17.65 12.07
N LEU A 695 0.41 18.62 11.39
CA LEU A 695 -1.03 18.87 11.47
C LEU A 695 -1.63 18.86 10.07
N ARG A 696 -2.67 18.07 9.88
CA ARG A 696 -3.51 18.10 8.68
C ARG A 696 -4.96 18.27 9.11
N SER A 697 -5.67 19.16 8.46
CA SER A 697 -7.08 19.37 8.74
C SER A 697 -7.83 19.58 7.43
N GLY A 698 -9.12 19.36 7.43
CA GLY A 698 -9.91 19.60 6.25
C GLY A 698 -11.38 19.79 6.56
N LEU A 699 -12.03 20.57 5.73
CA LEU A 699 -13.48 20.81 5.73
C LEU A 699 -14.06 20.29 4.44
N LYS A 700 -15.05 19.41 4.52
CA LYS A 700 -15.70 18.79 3.39
C LYS A 700 -17.20 18.99 3.45
N PHE A 701 -17.77 19.57 2.40
CA PHE A 701 -19.21 19.64 2.20
C PHE A 701 -19.63 18.69 1.07
N LYS A 702 -20.66 17.89 1.31
CA LYS A 702 -21.13 16.88 0.37
C LYS A 702 -22.65 16.88 0.29
N THR A 703 -23.17 16.84 -0.93
CA THR A 703 -24.56 16.57 -1.26
C THR A 703 -24.65 15.29 -2.09
N LYS A 704 -25.82 14.95 -2.63
CA LYS A 704 -25.99 13.79 -3.51
C LYS A 704 -25.11 13.85 -4.78
N ARG A 705 -24.88 15.05 -5.33
CA ARG A 705 -24.19 15.25 -6.61
C ARG A 705 -22.97 16.16 -6.54
N PHE A 706 -22.88 16.96 -5.51
CA PHE A 706 -21.82 17.96 -5.36
C PHE A 706 -21.02 17.65 -4.11
N SER A 707 -19.70 17.75 -4.21
CA SER A 707 -18.80 17.75 -3.05
C SER A 707 -17.67 18.74 -3.25
N THR A 708 -17.29 19.42 -2.18
CA THR A 708 -16.11 20.30 -2.14
C THR A 708 -15.32 20.03 -0.88
N GLN A 709 -14.02 20.21 -0.97
CA GLN A 709 -13.09 19.99 0.13
C GLN A 709 -12.03 21.09 0.14
N LEU A 710 -11.77 21.64 1.30
CA LEU A 710 -10.62 22.46 1.61
C LEU A 710 -9.74 21.72 2.60
N GLN A 711 -8.45 21.59 2.32
CA GLN A 711 -7.50 20.87 3.15
C GLN A 711 -6.33 21.77 3.48
N PHE A 712 -5.90 21.72 4.73
CA PHE A 712 -4.72 22.40 5.26
C PHE A 712 -3.71 21.38 5.75
N SER A 713 -2.43 21.62 5.49
CA SER A 713 -1.31 20.79 5.96
C SER A 713 -0.20 21.70 6.50
N TYR A 714 0.28 21.39 7.70
CA TYR A 714 1.41 22.03 8.36
C TYR A 714 2.42 20.96 8.77
N ASN A 715 3.69 21.23 8.49
CA ASN A 715 4.83 20.45 9.00
C ASN A 715 5.79 21.40 9.68
N GLU A 716 6.16 21.08 10.93
CA GLU A 716 7.22 21.79 11.65
C GLU A 716 8.58 21.52 11.01
N GLY A 717 9.52 22.44 11.20
CA GLY A 717 10.87 22.30 10.66
C GLY A 717 11.61 21.08 11.19
N GLN A 718 12.61 20.63 10.44
CA GLN A 718 13.37 19.41 10.74
C GLN A 718 14.83 19.54 10.28
N PHE A 719 15.70 18.73 10.84
CA PHE A 719 17.09 18.66 10.42
C PHE A 719 17.30 17.67 9.28
N SER A 720 18.24 17.94 8.38
CA SER A 720 18.58 17.06 7.27
C SER A 720 19.67 16.04 7.62
N ASP A 721 20.34 16.20 8.76
CA ASP A 721 21.44 15.33 9.21
C ASP A 721 21.49 15.21 10.74
N ALA A 722 22.22 14.22 11.24
CA ALA A 722 22.32 13.88 12.66
C ALA A 722 23.09 14.92 13.49
N SER A 723 23.84 15.83 12.87
CA SER A 723 24.55 16.91 13.60
C SER A 723 23.63 18.02 14.04
N ASN A 724 22.40 18.06 13.51
CA ASN A 724 21.40 19.13 13.69
C ASN A 724 21.96 20.53 13.34
N ALA A 725 22.68 20.61 12.23
CA ALA A 725 23.19 21.88 11.74
C ALA A 725 22.05 22.80 11.32
N LEU A 726 22.06 24.03 11.85
CA LEU A 726 21.10 25.08 11.46
C LEU A 726 21.52 25.73 10.15
N GLU A 727 22.82 26.09 10.06
CA GLU A 727 23.38 26.71 8.86
C GLU A 727 23.53 25.71 7.73
N PRO A 728 23.18 26.09 6.47
CA PRO A 728 23.30 25.22 5.35
C PRO A 728 24.75 25.05 4.90
N SER A 729 25.10 23.85 4.46
CA SER A 729 26.36 23.62 3.74
C SER A 729 26.33 24.31 2.36
N GLY A 730 27.49 24.65 1.81
CA GLY A 730 27.59 25.34 0.51
C GLY A 730 26.96 24.59 -0.67
N ASP A 731 26.76 23.27 -0.54
CA ASP A 731 26.04 22.42 -1.48
C ASP A 731 24.57 22.18 -1.08
N ALA A 732 24.11 22.81 -0.01
CA ALA A 732 22.75 22.71 0.56
C ALA A 732 22.30 21.27 0.91
N VAL A 733 23.22 20.36 1.08
CA VAL A 733 22.92 18.96 1.48
C VAL A 733 22.61 18.87 2.97
N ILE A 734 23.38 19.61 3.78
CA ILE A 734 23.23 19.71 5.22
C ILE A 734 22.55 21.05 5.54
N GLY A 735 21.74 21.09 6.59
CA GLY A 735 21.08 22.28 7.10
C GLY A 735 19.65 22.05 7.55
N TYR A 736 19.07 23.05 8.15
CA TYR A 736 17.70 23.02 8.62
C TYR A 736 16.72 23.08 7.43
N ILE A 737 15.62 22.38 7.53
CA ILE A 737 14.49 22.44 6.61
C ILE A 737 13.39 23.22 7.32
N PRO A 738 13.03 24.43 6.85
CA PRO A 738 12.05 25.27 7.52
C PRO A 738 10.66 24.63 7.62
N SER A 739 9.87 25.08 8.59
CA SER A 739 8.45 24.74 8.67
C SER A 739 7.68 25.29 7.47
N TYR A 740 6.63 24.61 7.07
CA TYR A 740 5.79 25.04 5.95
C TYR A 740 4.33 24.68 6.19
N TYR A 741 3.45 25.40 5.50
CA TYR A 741 2.03 25.10 5.43
C TYR A 741 1.52 25.23 4.00
N VAL A 742 0.57 24.38 3.65
CA VAL A 742 0.00 24.30 2.30
C VAL A 742 -1.51 24.09 2.41
N MET A 743 -2.25 24.74 1.52
CA MET A 743 -3.69 24.54 1.39
C MET A 743 -4.03 24.00 0.00
N ASP A 744 -4.97 23.05 -0.04
CA ASP A 744 -5.47 22.45 -1.27
C ASP A 744 -6.99 22.59 -1.31
N PHE A 745 -7.53 22.89 -2.48
CA PHE A 745 -8.97 23.01 -2.70
C PHE A 745 -9.41 22.10 -3.84
N SER A 746 -10.51 21.39 -3.66
CA SER A 746 -11.09 20.57 -4.71
C SER A 746 -12.61 20.60 -4.69
N LEU A 747 -13.21 20.46 -5.87
CA LEU A 747 -14.64 20.34 -6.05
C LEU A 747 -14.95 19.23 -7.06
N ARG A 748 -16.09 18.55 -6.85
CA ARG A 748 -16.60 17.50 -7.74
C ARG A 748 -18.09 17.69 -7.96
N TYR A 749 -18.52 17.51 -9.19
CA TYR A 749 -19.92 17.49 -9.58
C TYR A 749 -20.27 16.26 -10.42
N GLU A 750 -21.28 15.51 -9.99
CA GLU A 750 -21.80 14.33 -10.65
C GLU A 750 -23.05 14.71 -11.47
N PHE A 751 -22.87 14.95 -12.76
CA PHE A 751 -23.97 15.29 -13.67
C PHE A 751 -24.95 14.12 -13.82
N ARG A 752 -24.39 12.94 -13.99
CA ARG A 752 -25.07 11.65 -14.10
C ARG A 752 -24.19 10.58 -13.40
N LYS A 753 -24.76 9.43 -13.08
CA LYS A 753 -23.98 8.29 -12.52
C LYS A 753 -22.82 7.85 -13.42
N TRP A 754 -22.89 8.15 -14.69
CA TRP A 754 -21.89 7.81 -15.71
C TRP A 754 -21.00 8.98 -16.13
N PHE A 755 -21.29 10.23 -15.70
CA PHE A 755 -20.49 11.41 -16.05
C PHE A 755 -20.31 12.35 -14.86
N GLN A 756 -19.05 12.66 -14.55
CA GLN A 756 -18.67 13.59 -13.49
C GLN A 756 -17.51 14.49 -13.91
N ALA A 757 -17.46 15.67 -13.35
CA ALA A 757 -16.32 16.60 -13.45
C ALA A 757 -15.73 16.85 -12.05
N GLU A 758 -14.43 17.08 -12.01
CA GLU A 758 -13.68 17.45 -10.82
C GLU A 758 -12.69 18.56 -11.19
N ALA A 759 -12.57 19.60 -10.35
CA ALA A 759 -11.60 20.66 -10.52
C ALA A 759 -10.96 20.98 -9.17
N GLY A 760 -9.77 21.54 -9.18
CA GLY A 760 -9.12 21.94 -7.95
C GLY A 760 -7.87 22.76 -8.13
N ILE A 761 -7.34 23.18 -7.00
CA ILE A 761 -6.13 23.99 -6.87
C ILE A 761 -5.26 23.33 -5.80
N ASN A 762 -4.09 22.88 -6.22
CA ASN A 762 -3.06 22.47 -5.27
C ASN A 762 -2.25 23.69 -4.87
N ASN A 763 -1.81 23.73 -3.61
CA ASN A 763 -1.05 24.84 -3.04
C ASN A 763 -1.74 26.18 -3.29
N LEU A 764 -2.97 26.31 -2.80
CA LEU A 764 -3.83 27.51 -3.00
C LEU A 764 -3.14 28.81 -2.59
N LEU A 765 -2.29 28.80 -1.57
CA LEU A 765 -1.57 29.95 -1.04
C LEU A 765 -0.28 30.28 -1.80
N ASP A 766 0.10 29.45 -2.78
CA ASP A 766 1.36 29.58 -3.52
C ASP A 766 2.60 29.59 -2.64
N ALA A 767 2.61 28.76 -1.60
CA ALA A 767 3.74 28.67 -0.69
C ALA A 767 4.98 28.10 -1.40
N SER A 768 6.11 28.78 -1.26
CA SER A 768 7.42 28.25 -1.67
C SER A 768 8.00 27.43 -0.53
N TYR A 769 8.21 26.14 -0.73
CA TYR A 769 8.71 25.23 0.29
C TYR A 769 9.44 24.03 -0.33
N TYR A 770 10.12 23.28 0.53
CA TYR A 770 10.73 22.01 0.18
C TYR A 770 10.63 21.03 1.36
N THR A 771 10.62 19.75 1.04
CA THR A 771 10.44 18.69 2.05
C THR A 771 11.74 17.95 2.36
N ARG A 772 12.79 18.17 1.57
CA ARG A 772 14.09 17.52 1.77
C ARG A 772 15.27 18.26 1.15
N ARG A 773 16.46 17.98 1.70
CA ARG A 773 17.77 18.23 1.11
C ARG A 773 18.35 16.90 0.62
N ALA A 774 18.57 16.75 -0.66
CA ALA A 774 19.07 15.50 -1.23
C ALA A 774 20.58 15.42 -1.13
N THR A 775 21.11 14.25 -0.71
CA THR A 775 22.55 13.99 -0.61
C THR A 775 23.18 13.60 -1.95
N ALA A 776 22.35 13.09 -2.87
CA ALA A 776 22.75 12.59 -4.17
C ALA A 776 21.59 12.79 -5.16
N TYR A 777 21.72 12.24 -6.36
CA TYR A 777 20.73 12.31 -7.42
C TYR A 777 19.26 12.09 -6.91
N PRO A 778 18.27 12.92 -7.29
CA PRO A 778 18.27 14.01 -8.28
C PRO A 778 18.88 15.33 -7.81
N GLY A 779 19.45 15.39 -6.60
CA GLY A 779 20.24 16.50 -6.06
C GLY A 779 21.68 16.51 -6.64
N PRO A 780 22.66 16.90 -5.82
CA PRO A 780 22.51 17.28 -4.40
C PRO A 780 21.76 18.62 -4.19
N GLY A 781 21.41 18.89 -2.91
CA GLY A 781 20.81 20.15 -2.49
C GLY A 781 19.31 20.11 -2.29
N ILE A 782 18.68 21.30 -2.23
CA ILE A 782 17.23 21.48 -2.03
C ILE A 782 16.47 20.98 -3.25
N LEU A 783 15.44 20.20 -3.02
CA LEU A 783 14.45 19.83 -4.03
C LEU A 783 13.16 20.59 -3.76
N PRO A 784 12.88 21.69 -4.50
CA PRO A 784 11.67 22.47 -4.35
C PRO A 784 10.41 21.65 -4.60
N SER A 785 9.40 21.87 -3.79
CA SER A 785 8.04 21.38 -4.02
C SER A 785 7.31 22.32 -4.98
N ASP A 786 6.25 21.83 -5.64
CA ASP A 786 5.54 22.60 -6.64
C ASP A 786 4.77 23.78 -6.03
N GLY A 787 4.76 24.90 -6.73
CA GLY A 787 3.90 26.05 -6.46
C GLY A 787 2.44 25.76 -6.80
N ARG A 788 1.62 26.84 -6.86
CA ARG A 788 0.19 26.74 -7.16
C ARG A 788 -0.06 26.11 -8.53
N SER A 789 -0.94 25.11 -8.55
CA SER A 789 -1.37 24.46 -9.77
C SER A 789 -2.88 24.23 -9.81
N PHE A 790 -3.45 24.31 -11.00
CA PHE A 790 -4.87 24.10 -11.27
C PHE A 790 -5.05 22.83 -12.06
N TYR A 791 -6.19 22.15 -11.87
CA TYR A 791 -6.55 21.00 -12.68
C TYR A 791 -8.06 20.92 -12.92
N LEU A 792 -8.40 20.30 -14.06
CA LEU A 792 -9.76 19.93 -14.43
C LEU A 792 -9.77 18.48 -14.90
N THR A 793 -10.67 17.69 -14.36
CA THR A 793 -10.84 16.27 -14.69
C THR A 793 -12.26 16.00 -15.17
N LEU A 794 -12.39 15.25 -16.25
CA LEU A 794 -13.65 14.69 -16.73
C LEU A 794 -13.59 13.17 -16.66
N GLN A 795 -14.63 12.55 -16.09
CA GLN A 795 -14.76 11.11 -16.05
C GLN A 795 -16.05 10.65 -16.70
N TYR A 796 -15.94 9.65 -17.56
CA TYR A 796 -17.06 8.97 -18.19
C TYR A 796 -17.00 7.48 -17.87
N LYS A 797 -18.17 6.88 -17.60
CA LYS A 797 -18.32 5.46 -17.29
C LYS A 797 -19.46 4.88 -18.12
N PHE A 798 -19.16 3.87 -18.90
CA PHE A 798 -20.12 3.09 -19.66
C PHE A 798 -20.20 1.66 -19.09
N LYS A 799 -21.41 1.14 -18.93
CA LYS A 799 -21.65 -0.22 -18.45
C LYS A 799 -22.78 -0.84 -19.29
N ARG A 800 -22.50 -2.04 -19.78
CA ARG A 800 -23.48 -2.82 -20.60
C ARG A 800 -24.11 -3.91 -19.74
#